data_a46b26019fba29bcd94eb342aaac6798
#
_entry.id   a46b26019fba29bcd94eb342aaac6798
#
_cell.length_a   1.000
_cell.length_b   1.000
_cell.length_c   1.000
_cell.angle_alpha   90.00
_cell.angle_beta   90.00
_cell.angle_gamma   90.00
#
_symmetry.space_group_name_H-M   'P 1'
#
loop_
_entity.id
_entity.type
_entity.pdbx_description
1 polymer ?
#
loop_
_entity_poly.entity_id
_entity_poly.type
_entity_poly.pdbx_seq_one_letter_code
_entity_poly.pdbx_strand_id
1 'polypeptide(L)'
;MSSDLQARVIAGLTSVADWISSGLPLSNLDAPDSDVVEKTVRLAGFSKHEFRPNLSFQDIFGFRPNAAQEALALRCTRPGIYILEAPMGVGKTEAALYAAYKMLASNQACGLYFALPTQATSNAILPRINHFLEKILAPHDECRNALLVHSRSALALSAMGADAAPDGSWFSSSKRALLSPFAVGTIDQALMAAMAVRFSTVRTFGLFAKVVILDEVHTYDMYTGTILEELVDALRKLDCTVIILSATLTRDRRAALLGTSSVGSGEYPLLTSVASSEDPAQDIEETTFASARDKRVSLHYSSSDAEALGAALAHARRGEQVLWIENTVAEAQNRFRQLQSLLSQDDNLEIGLVHSRFTAADRLRNESYWINILGKTGMRTGQGRILVGTQVLEQSLDIDADFLVTRLCPTDMLLQRLGRLWRHESTPRPAGASCEAWILTPTLEAALNDPDRALGASARVYAAYVLCRTIGVWERRHDIVLPRDIRSLIDETYAAREEAGVWQVLLTRLEEGDGTTKGRRQLQQLASLTLTDAFGTLSGSDSDGALATRYGQIPTVDVILCRSFQENSSKCGVELILLDGTKISIARQPLSPQERISAALKIAECSVKVPSGMAPDVEFEDVKRMSGLVYISRAKGCSVRIGVVAGDGAVRSVKESQNETAPRFFYSSNEGYKKL
;
A
#
# COMPACT_ATOMS: atom_id res chain seq x y z
N MET A 1 -18.98 -12.80 22.15
CA MET A 1 -17.88 -11.77 22.29
C MET A 1 -17.09 -12.09 23.55
N SER A 2 -15.76 -12.24 23.49
CA SER A 2 -14.97 -12.47 24.72
C SER A 2 -15.06 -11.24 25.63
N SER A 3 -15.03 -11.45 26.96
CA SER A 3 -15.10 -10.36 27.96
C SER A 3 -14.05 -9.26 27.72
N ASP A 4 -12.90 -9.66 27.21
CA ASP A 4 -11.74 -8.77 26.98
C ASP A 4 -11.95 -7.82 25.80
N LEU A 5 -12.50 -8.29 24.68
CA LEU A 5 -12.84 -7.43 23.54
C LEU A 5 -13.98 -6.47 23.88
N GLN A 6 -14.96 -6.89 24.67
CA GLN A 6 -16.00 -6.01 25.20
C GLN A 6 -15.40 -4.90 26.06
N ALA A 7 -14.51 -5.25 26.98
CA ALA A 7 -13.82 -4.28 27.82
C ALA A 7 -13.02 -3.27 27.01
N ARG A 8 -12.34 -3.70 25.93
CA ARG A 8 -11.61 -2.80 25.01
C ARG A 8 -12.53 -1.83 24.27
N VAL A 9 -13.68 -2.29 23.78
CA VAL A 9 -14.68 -1.43 23.12
C VAL A 9 -15.24 -0.41 24.11
N ILE A 10 -15.58 -0.84 25.34
CA ILE A 10 -16.09 0.05 26.40
C ILE A 10 -15.02 1.08 26.80
N ALA A 11 -13.76 0.68 26.96
CA ALA A 11 -12.66 1.61 27.27
C ALA A 11 -12.44 2.64 26.13
N GLY A 12 -12.57 2.19 24.88
CA GLY A 12 -12.53 3.08 23.71
C GLY A 12 -13.69 4.09 23.71
N LEU A 13 -14.91 3.61 23.94
CA LEU A 13 -16.11 4.44 24.05
C LEU A 13 -15.97 5.46 25.18
N THR A 14 -15.53 5.04 26.37
CA THR A 14 -15.31 5.93 27.52
C THR A 14 -14.29 7.02 27.19
N SER A 15 -13.17 6.68 26.54
CA SER A 15 -12.18 7.66 26.10
C SER A 15 -12.74 8.66 25.09
N VAL A 16 -13.58 8.20 24.15
CA VAL A 16 -14.22 9.06 23.15
C VAL A 16 -15.22 10.00 23.81
N ALA A 17 -16.05 9.48 24.74
CA ALA A 17 -17.01 10.27 25.48
C ALA A 17 -16.32 11.37 26.33
N ASP A 18 -15.22 11.02 27.02
CA ASP A 18 -14.40 11.99 27.74
C ASP A 18 -13.84 13.09 26.82
N TRP A 19 -13.32 12.72 25.66
CA TRP A 19 -12.79 13.69 24.69
C TRP A 19 -13.87 14.62 24.11
N ILE A 20 -15.08 14.11 23.87
CA ILE A 20 -16.20 14.93 23.41
C ILE A 20 -16.61 15.91 24.48
N SER A 21 -16.78 15.43 25.72
CA SER A 21 -17.21 16.28 26.86
C SER A 21 -16.18 17.35 27.23
N SER A 22 -14.88 17.02 27.20
CA SER A 22 -13.79 17.94 27.53
C SER A 22 -13.49 18.96 26.41
N GLY A 23 -13.86 18.66 25.16
CA GLY A 23 -13.55 19.48 23.98
C GLY A 23 -14.62 20.50 23.61
N LEU A 24 -15.80 20.43 24.20
CA LEU A 24 -16.94 21.26 23.86
C LEU A 24 -17.45 22.00 25.12
N PRO A 25 -17.88 23.26 25.03
CA PRO A 25 -18.39 24.01 26.17
C PRO A 25 -19.75 23.45 26.61
N LEU A 26 -19.73 22.56 27.59
CA LEU A 26 -20.92 22.10 28.27
C LEU A 26 -21.25 23.14 29.36
N SER A 27 -22.35 23.85 29.20
CA SER A 27 -22.74 24.96 30.08
C SER A 27 -23.31 24.50 31.44
N ASN A 28 -23.60 23.22 31.63
CA ASN A 28 -24.09 22.67 32.89
C ASN A 28 -23.76 21.18 33.03
N LEU A 29 -22.88 20.85 34.00
CA LEU A 29 -22.39 19.49 34.21
C LEU A 29 -23.31 18.65 35.12
N ASP A 30 -24.18 19.27 35.90
CA ASP A 30 -24.95 18.59 36.94
C ASP A 30 -26.20 17.85 36.43
N ALA A 31 -26.75 18.25 35.29
CA ALA A 31 -27.81 17.54 34.55
C ALA A 31 -27.80 17.99 33.09
N PRO A 32 -27.01 17.37 32.20
CA PRO A 32 -27.02 17.76 30.81
C PRO A 32 -28.38 17.40 30.20
N ASP A 33 -29.03 18.39 29.57
CA ASP A 33 -30.22 18.19 28.77
C ASP A 33 -29.87 17.21 27.61
N SER A 34 -30.75 16.25 27.36
CA SER A 34 -30.57 15.26 26.28
C SER A 34 -30.28 15.91 24.92
N ASP A 35 -30.92 17.04 24.65
CA ASP A 35 -30.76 17.81 23.41
C ASP A 35 -29.36 18.43 23.29
N VAL A 36 -28.78 18.85 24.41
CA VAL A 36 -27.41 19.38 24.46
C VAL A 36 -26.39 18.24 24.19
N VAL A 37 -26.61 17.07 24.78
CA VAL A 37 -25.76 15.88 24.54
C VAL A 37 -25.82 15.46 23.08
N GLU A 38 -27.02 15.32 22.51
CA GLU A 38 -27.19 14.94 21.10
C GLU A 38 -26.55 15.94 20.16
N LYS A 39 -26.77 17.23 20.38
CA LYS A 39 -26.14 18.30 19.60
C LYS A 39 -24.61 18.26 19.69
N THR A 40 -24.07 17.98 20.88
CA THR A 40 -22.63 17.88 21.12
C THR A 40 -22.01 16.70 20.37
N VAL A 41 -22.66 15.54 20.41
CA VAL A 41 -22.23 14.33 19.68
C VAL A 41 -22.28 14.56 18.17
N ARG A 42 -23.33 15.23 17.67
CA ARG A 42 -23.44 15.62 16.25
C ARG A 42 -22.36 16.61 15.82
N LEU A 43 -22.05 17.62 16.65
CA LEU A 43 -20.97 18.57 16.39
C LEU A 43 -19.59 17.90 16.36
N ALA A 44 -19.39 16.80 17.08
CA ALA A 44 -18.19 15.98 16.98
C ALA A 44 -18.17 15.13 15.68
N GLY A 45 -19.25 15.13 14.89
CA GLY A 45 -19.35 14.41 13.62
C GLY A 45 -19.96 12.99 13.72
N PHE A 46 -20.49 12.62 14.90
CA PHE A 46 -21.24 11.36 15.06
C PHE A 46 -22.71 11.62 14.74
N SER A 47 -23.12 11.23 13.53
CA SER A 47 -24.52 11.27 13.10
C SER A 47 -24.94 9.92 12.56
N LYS A 48 -26.23 9.63 12.62
CA LYS A 48 -26.81 8.46 11.96
C LYS A 48 -26.94 8.79 10.47
N HIS A 49 -26.30 7.98 9.63
CA HIS A 49 -26.37 8.14 8.18
C HIS A 49 -27.59 7.43 7.62
N GLU A 50 -28.20 8.03 6.61
CA GLU A 50 -29.31 7.45 5.87
C GLU A 50 -28.85 7.01 4.48
N PHE A 51 -29.18 5.75 4.15
CA PHE A 51 -28.80 5.15 2.87
C PHE A 51 -30.00 5.05 1.96
N ARG A 52 -29.78 5.31 0.67
CA ARG A 52 -30.80 5.04 -0.36
C ARG A 52 -31.11 3.55 -0.39
N PRO A 53 -32.36 3.12 -0.22
CA PRO A 53 -32.70 1.71 -0.19
C PRO A 53 -32.69 1.09 -1.58
N ASN A 54 -32.48 -0.24 -1.65
CA ASN A 54 -32.70 -1.08 -2.83
C ASN A 54 -31.94 -0.67 -4.12
N LEU A 55 -30.79 0.00 -4.00
CA LEU A 55 -29.97 0.27 -5.17
C LEU A 55 -29.37 -1.03 -5.72
N SER A 56 -29.52 -1.24 -7.02
CA SER A 56 -28.83 -2.32 -7.71
C SER A 56 -27.35 -1.99 -7.91
N PHE A 57 -26.55 -3.00 -8.23
CA PHE A 57 -25.15 -2.80 -8.60
C PHE A 57 -25.01 -1.80 -9.76
N GLN A 58 -25.89 -1.89 -10.75
CA GLN A 58 -25.89 -1.02 -11.92
C GLN A 58 -26.24 0.44 -11.56
N ASP A 59 -27.11 0.68 -10.57
CA ASP A 59 -27.45 2.05 -10.12
C ASP A 59 -26.25 2.75 -9.49
N ILE A 60 -25.38 1.97 -8.80
CA ILE A 60 -24.21 2.52 -8.13
C ILE A 60 -23.03 2.68 -9.11
N PHE A 61 -22.73 1.67 -9.93
CA PHE A 61 -21.51 1.63 -10.74
C PHE A 61 -21.72 1.89 -12.24
N GLY A 62 -22.96 1.90 -12.73
CA GLY A 62 -23.29 2.20 -14.13
C GLY A 62 -23.12 1.03 -15.12
N PHE A 63 -22.77 -0.18 -14.62
CA PHE A 63 -22.63 -1.39 -15.43
C PHE A 63 -23.18 -2.62 -14.70
N ARG A 64 -23.40 -3.72 -15.43
CA ARG A 64 -23.92 -4.96 -14.85
C ARG A 64 -22.83 -5.71 -14.07
N PRO A 65 -23.15 -6.35 -12.94
CA PRO A 65 -22.19 -7.12 -12.18
C PRO A 65 -21.71 -8.35 -12.97
N ASN A 66 -20.48 -8.74 -12.72
CA ASN A 66 -19.93 -10.03 -13.17
C ASN A 66 -20.11 -11.10 -12.08
N ALA A 67 -19.75 -12.35 -12.41
CA ALA A 67 -19.95 -13.50 -11.52
C ALA A 67 -19.26 -13.33 -10.14
N ALA A 68 -18.07 -12.72 -10.07
CA ALA A 68 -17.37 -12.46 -8.80
C ALA A 68 -18.13 -11.44 -7.92
N GLN A 69 -18.67 -10.40 -8.55
CA GLN A 69 -19.43 -9.34 -7.89
C GLN A 69 -20.79 -9.85 -7.41
N GLU A 70 -21.45 -10.67 -8.21
CA GLU A 70 -22.69 -11.34 -7.83
C GLU A 70 -22.49 -12.32 -6.68
N ALA A 71 -21.44 -13.16 -6.75
CA ALA A 71 -21.12 -14.14 -5.72
C ALA A 71 -20.92 -13.47 -4.35
N LEU A 72 -20.10 -12.41 -4.28
CA LEU A 72 -19.87 -11.69 -3.03
C LEU A 72 -21.15 -11.01 -2.54
N ALA A 73 -21.92 -10.38 -3.42
CA ALA A 73 -23.19 -9.72 -3.07
C ALA A 73 -24.26 -10.69 -2.54
N LEU A 74 -24.27 -11.93 -3.02
CA LEU A 74 -25.20 -12.96 -2.56
C LEU A 74 -24.80 -13.54 -1.21
N ARG A 75 -23.48 -13.69 -0.97
CA ARG A 75 -22.96 -14.30 0.26
C ARG A 75 -22.84 -13.32 1.43
N CYS A 76 -22.43 -12.07 1.18
CA CYS A 76 -22.26 -11.06 2.22
C CYS A 76 -23.59 -10.47 2.66
N THR A 77 -24.32 -11.23 3.51
CA THR A 77 -25.66 -10.86 4.01
C THR A 77 -25.71 -10.70 5.53
N ARG A 78 -24.65 -11.05 6.24
CA ARG A 78 -24.50 -10.98 7.71
C ARG A 78 -23.04 -10.69 8.09
N PRO A 79 -22.74 -10.23 9.31
CA PRO A 79 -21.37 -10.08 9.78
C PRO A 79 -20.55 -11.37 9.66
N GLY A 80 -19.26 -11.25 9.35
CA GLY A 80 -18.37 -12.38 9.15
C GLY A 80 -17.14 -12.03 8.31
N ILE A 81 -16.35 -13.03 7.93
CA ILE A 81 -15.18 -12.90 7.08
C ILE A 81 -15.51 -13.39 5.67
N TYR A 82 -15.17 -12.59 4.67
CA TYR A 82 -15.38 -12.85 3.24
C TYR A 82 -14.07 -12.65 2.48
N ILE A 83 -13.47 -13.73 1.96
CA ILE A 83 -12.21 -13.70 1.22
C ILE A 83 -12.53 -13.90 -0.27
N LEU A 84 -12.31 -12.85 -1.07
CA LEU A 84 -12.48 -12.89 -2.52
C LEU A 84 -11.11 -13.03 -3.20
N GLU A 85 -10.80 -14.22 -3.66
CA GLU A 85 -9.63 -14.53 -4.48
C GLU A 85 -10.01 -14.51 -5.96
N ALA A 86 -9.55 -13.48 -6.66
CA ALA A 86 -9.85 -13.31 -8.08
C ALA A 86 -8.73 -12.55 -8.81
N PRO A 87 -8.59 -12.74 -10.13
CA PRO A 87 -7.57 -12.07 -10.93
C PRO A 87 -7.60 -10.55 -10.78
N MET A 88 -6.50 -9.90 -11.10
CA MET A 88 -6.46 -8.44 -11.17
C MET A 88 -7.38 -7.95 -12.30
N GLY A 89 -8.05 -6.79 -12.08
CA GLY A 89 -8.93 -6.20 -13.10
C GLY A 89 -10.36 -6.74 -13.14
N VAL A 90 -10.70 -7.74 -12.35
CA VAL A 90 -12.07 -8.32 -12.28
C VAL A 90 -13.08 -7.40 -11.57
N GLY A 91 -12.64 -6.30 -10.97
CA GLY A 91 -13.52 -5.39 -10.23
C GLY A 91 -13.82 -5.86 -8.80
N LYS A 92 -12.80 -6.42 -8.12
CA LYS A 92 -12.89 -6.81 -6.69
C LYS A 92 -13.30 -5.64 -5.80
N THR A 93 -12.82 -4.44 -6.08
CA THR A 93 -13.15 -3.22 -5.34
C THR A 93 -14.65 -2.92 -5.40
N GLU A 94 -15.25 -2.96 -6.60
CA GLU A 94 -16.68 -2.74 -6.78
C GLU A 94 -17.50 -3.82 -6.11
N ALA A 95 -17.03 -5.09 -6.14
CA ALA A 95 -17.67 -6.19 -5.43
C ALA A 95 -17.75 -5.91 -3.91
N ALA A 96 -16.61 -5.52 -3.31
CA ALA A 96 -16.52 -5.22 -1.88
C ALA A 96 -17.37 -3.99 -1.49
N LEU A 97 -17.34 -2.93 -2.31
CA LEU A 97 -18.15 -1.74 -2.06
C LEU A 97 -19.65 -2.02 -2.16
N TYR A 98 -20.08 -2.85 -3.12
CA TYR A 98 -21.48 -3.23 -3.21
C TYR A 98 -21.94 -4.11 -2.02
N ALA A 99 -21.10 -5.05 -1.61
CA ALA A 99 -21.35 -5.83 -0.41
C ALA A 99 -21.43 -4.91 0.84
N ALA A 100 -20.50 -3.95 0.96
CA ALA A 100 -20.55 -2.96 2.03
C ALA A 100 -21.84 -2.12 2.01
N TYR A 101 -22.29 -1.67 0.83
CA TYR A 101 -23.59 -0.98 0.70
C TYR A 101 -24.74 -1.83 1.24
N LYS A 102 -24.79 -3.11 0.91
CA LYS A 102 -25.86 -4.01 1.40
C LYS A 102 -25.86 -4.10 2.92
N MET A 103 -24.68 -4.22 3.55
CA MET A 103 -24.56 -4.27 5.01
C MET A 103 -24.97 -2.94 5.67
N LEU A 104 -24.58 -1.81 5.07
CA LEU A 104 -24.96 -0.48 5.54
C LEU A 104 -26.47 -0.22 5.39
N ALA A 105 -27.04 -0.50 4.22
CA ALA A 105 -28.46 -0.28 3.93
C ALA A 105 -29.41 -1.18 4.76
N SER A 106 -28.92 -2.36 5.19
CA SER A 106 -29.64 -3.27 6.10
C SER A 106 -29.40 -3.00 7.59
N ASN A 107 -28.72 -1.92 7.95
CA ASN A 107 -28.32 -1.57 9.33
C ASN A 107 -27.50 -2.65 10.06
N GLN A 108 -26.77 -3.48 9.32
CA GLN A 108 -25.83 -4.47 9.89
C GLN A 108 -24.43 -3.91 10.08
N ALA A 109 -24.18 -2.71 9.58
CA ALA A 109 -22.95 -1.95 9.79
C ALA A 109 -23.25 -0.45 9.93
N CYS A 110 -22.40 0.28 10.67
CA CYS A 110 -22.56 1.71 10.90
C CYS A 110 -21.58 2.56 10.09
N GLY A 111 -20.68 1.96 9.34
CA GLY A 111 -19.65 2.67 8.57
C GLY A 111 -18.76 1.74 7.75
N LEU A 112 -17.74 2.35 7.11
CA LEU A 112 -16.80 1.68 6.21
C LEU A 112 -15.37 2.10 6.52
N TYR A 113 -14.45 1.14 6.62
CA TYR A 113 -13.02 1.37 6.56
C TYR A 113 -12.39 0.60 5.40
N PHE A 114 -11.81 1.32 4.44
CA PHE A 114 -11.11 0.71 3.31
C PHE A 114 -9.59 0.80 3.53
N ALA A 115 -8.95 -0.34 3.77
CA ALA A 115 -7.55 -0.46 4.11
C ALA A 115 -6.71 -0.94 2.93
N LEU A 116 -5.64 -0.22 2.61
CA LEU A 116 -4.72 -0.49 1.50
C LEU A 116 -3.26 -0.64 1.98
N PRO A 117 -2.39 -1.28 1.18
CA PRO A 117 -1.00 -1.50 1.57
C PRO A 117 -0.17 -0.22 1.70
N THR A 118 -0.49 0.82 0.92
CA THR A 118 0.33 2.04 0.84
C THR A 118 -0.50 3.32 0.87
N GLN A 119 0.14 4.43 1.25
CA GLN A 119 -0.49 5.76 1.20
C GLN A 119 -0.86 6.18 -0.23
N ALA A 120 -0.03 5.83 -1.22
CA ALA A 120 -0.29 6.17 -2.61
C ALA A 120 -1.57 5.50 -3.13
N THR A 121 -1.76 4.21 -2.82
CA THR A 121 -2.99 3.50 -3.18
C THR A 121 -4.20 4.03 -2.43
N SER A 122 -4.04 4.43 -1.16
CA SER A 122 -5.10 5.06 -0.37
C SER A 122 -5.55 6.40 -0.97
N ASN A 123 -4.61 7.21 -1.42
CA ASN A 123 -4.92 8.48 -2.11
C ASN A 123 -5.63 8.24 -3.45
N ALA A 124 -5.19 7.23 -4.21
CA ALA A 124 -5.74 6.92 -5.53
C ALA A 124 -7.18 6.38 -5.48
N ILE A 125 -7.55 5.63 -4.43
CA ILE A 125 -8.90 5.07 -4.29
C ILE A 125 -9.92 6.07 -3.72
N LEU A 126 -9.47 7.09 -2.98
CA LEU A 126 -10.35 8.02 -2.27
C LEU A 126 -11.42 8.68 -3.16
N PRO A 127 -11.12 9.19 -4.37
CA PRO A 127 -12.15 9.75 -5.25
C PRO A 127 -13.24 8.74 -5.63
N ARG A 128 -12.86 7.45 -5.81
CA ARG A 128 -13.83 6.37 -6.12
C ARG A 128 -14.73 6.09 -4.93
N ILE A 129 -14.20 6.11 -3.70
CA ILE A 129 -14.98 5.93 -2.48
C ILE A 129 -15.93 7.12 -2.29
N ASN A 130 -15.47 8.36 -2.51
CA ASN A 130 -16.34 9.53 -2.41
C ASN A 130 -17.48 9.46 -3.43
N HIS A 131 -17.19 9.13 -4.68
CA HIS A 131 -18.24 8.92 -5.68
C HIS A 131 -19.23 7.80 -5.30
N PHE A 132 -18.73 6.70 -4.72
CA PHE A 132 -19.58 5.64 -4.18
C PHE A 132 -20.50 6.16 -3.06
N LEU A 133 -19.97 6.92 -2.10
CA LEU A 133 -20.75 7.52 -1.01
C LEU A 133 -21.83 8.48 -1.53
N GLU A 134 -21.53 9.31 -2.52
CA GLU A 134 -22.51 10.18 -3.19
C GLU A 134 -23.69 9.39 -3.79
N LYS A 135 -23.43 8.19 -4.29
CA LYS A 135 -24.47 7.32 -4.87
C LYS A 135 -25.36 6.67 -3.82
N ILE A 136 -24.77 6.23 -2.70
CA ILE A 136 -25.50 5.40 -1.71
C ILE A 136 -26.14 6.21 -0.59
N LEU A 137 -25.62 7.38 -0.24
CA LEU A 137 -26.17 8.23 0.82
C LEU A 137 -27.41 9.00 0.36
N ALA A 138 -28.33 9.25 1.28
CA ALA A 138 -29.51 10.05 1.02
C ALA A 138 -29.12 11.50 0.62
N PRO A 139 -29.91 12.20 -0.20
CA PRO A 139 -29.55 13.53 -0.71
C PRO A 139 -29.34 14.60 0.37
N HIS A 140 -29.94 14.43 1.53
CA HIS A 140 -29.84 15.35 2.68
C HIS A 140 -28.74 14.96 3.67
N ASP A 141 -28.04 13.82 3.46
CA ASP A 141 -26.91 13.43 4.32
C ASP A 141 -25.72 14.35 4.05
N GLU A 142 -25.16 14.92 5.10
CA GLU A 142 -24.05 15.89 5.01
C GLU A 142 -22.69 15.21 4.81
N CYS A 143 -22.56 13.92 5.21
CA CYS A 143 -21.29 13.17 5.15
C CYS A 143 -21.10 12.50 3.78
N ARG A 144 -20.61 13.26 2.80
CA ARG A 144 -20.41 12.74 1.43
C ARG A 144 -18.98 12.32 1.10
N ASN A 145 -18.04 12.54 2.02
CA ASN A 145 -16.63 12.29 1.80
C ASN A 145 -16.06 11.36 2.84
N ALA A 146 -15.27 10.39 2.40
CA ALA A 146 -14.49 9.56 3.29
C ALA A 146 -13.28 10.31 3.84
N LEU A 147 -12.94 10.07 5.11
CA LEU A 147 -11.74 10.60 5.71
C LEU A 147 -10.51 9.79 5.29
N LEU A 148 -9.46 10.47 4.88
CA LEU A 148 -8.18 9.84 4.56
C LEU A 148 -7.36 9.61 5.84
N VAL A 149 -6.97 8.35 6.09
CA VAL A 149 -6.32 7.94 7.35
C VAL A 149 -4.94 7.33 7.09
N HIS A 150 -3.90 8.17 7.13
CA HIS A 150 -2.50 7.75 7.10
C HIS A 150 -1.60 8.81 7.74
N SER A 151 -0.31 8.53 7.90
CA SER A 151 0.64 9.41 8.61
C SER A 151 0.76 10.83 8.01
N ARG A 152 0.38 11.03 6.75
CA ARG A 152 0.40 12.34 6.05
C ARG A 152 -1.01 12.86 5.71
N SER A 153 -2.07 12.28 6.25
CA SER A 153 -3.45 12.63 5.89
C SER A 153 -3.81 14.09 6.19
N ALA A 154 -3.31 14.65 7.28
CA ALA A 154 -3.53 16.06 7.61
C ALA A 154 -3.02 17.03 6.52
N LEU A 155 -1.94 16.65 5.82
CA LEU A 155 -1.39 17.40 4.71
C LEU A 155 -2.23 17.24 3.43
N ALA A 156 -2.73 16.03 3.17
CA ALA A 156 -3.54 15.73 1.99
C ALA A 156 -4.93 16.38 2.05
N LEU A 157 -5.58 16.37 3.22
CA LEU A 157 -6.89 17.00 3.44
C LEU A 157 -6.85 18.51 3.20
N SER A 158 -5.75 19.16 3.58
CA SER A 158 -5.58 20.59 3.36
C SER A 158 -5.38 20.96 1.87
N ALA A 159 -4.83 20.04 1.07
CA ALA A 159 -4.64 20.24 -0.37
C ALA A 159 -5.96 20.14 -1.17
N MET A 160 -6.95 19.43 -0.63
CA MET A 160 -8.28 19.25 -1.28
C MET A 160 -9.21 20.45 -1.08
N GLY A 161 -8.80 21.48 -0.34
CA GLY A 161 -9.57 22.68 -0.05
C GLY A 161 -10.48 22.56 1.18
N ALA A 162 -10.89 23.69 1.74
CA ALA A 162 -11.75 23.74 2.92
C ALA A 162 -13.13 23.09 2.70
N ASP A 163 -13.58 23.01 1.45
CA ASP A 163 -14.88 22.43 1.07
C ASP A 163 -14.89 20.88 1.08
N ALA A 164 -13.73 20.25 1.18
CA ALA A 164 -13.59 18.79 1.25
C ALA A 164 -13.43 18.24 2.67
N ALA A 165 -13.31 19.10 3.68
CA ALA A 165 -13.38 18.65 5.06
C ALA A 165 -14.85 18.30 5.35
N PRO A 166 -15.19 17.05 5.76
CA PRO A 166 -16.45 16.83 6.43
C PRO A 166 -16.49 17.79 7.61
N ASP A 167 -17.64 18.32 7.96
CA ASP A 167 -17.84 19.31 9.04
C ASP A 167 -17.26 18.90 10.41
N GLY A 168 -16.60 17.80 10.49
CA GLY A 168 -15.92 17.26 11.64
C GLY A 168 -14.41 17.46 11.61
N SER A 169 -13.91 18.66 11.82
CA SER A 169 -12.52 18.93 12.21
C SER A 169 -12.07 18.05 13.40
N TRP A 170 -13.03 17.50 14.15
CA TRP A 170 -12.80 16.63 15.30
C TRP A 170 -12.11 15.31 14.94
N PHE A 171 -12.41 14.69 13.79
CA PHE A 171 -11.78 13.46 13.30
C PHE A 171 -10.40 13.68 12.65
N SER A 172 -10.01 14.90 12.35
CA SER A 172 -8.78 15.21 11.60
C SER A 172 -7.47 14.84 12.35
N SER A 173 -7.56 14.60 13.66
CA SER A 173 -6.43 14.10 14.46
C SER A 173 -6.15 12.63 14.17
N SER A 174 -4.89 12.26 13.99
CA SER A 174 -4.46 10.86 13.73
C SER A 174 -4.96 9.85 14.78
N LYS A 175 -5.23 10.29 16.01
CA LYS A 175 -5.77 9.47 17.10
C LYS A 175 -7.25 9.14 16.91
N ARG A 176 -8.01 10.02 16.26
CA ARG A 176 -9.46 9.97 16.11
C ARG A 176 -9.93 9.60 14.71
N ALA A 177 -9.01 9.55 13.75
CA ALA A 177 -9.34 9.39 12.34
C ALA A 177 -10.13 8.10 12.02
N LEU A 178 -9.85 6.98 12.73
CA LEU A 178 -10.61 5.74 12.59
C LEU A 178 -12.02 5.80 13.18
N LEU A 179 -12.36 6.83 13.94
CA LEU A 179 -13.71 7.04 14.47
C LEU A 179 -14.66 7.59 13.39
N SER A 180 -14.13 8.21 12.32
CA SER A 180 -14.95 8.69 11.19
C SER A 180 -15.82 7.56 10.63
N PRO A 181 -17.10 7.78 10.34
CA PRO A 181 -17.99 6.76 9.79
C PRO A 181 -17.46 6.12 8.50
N PHE A 182 -16.93 6.94 7.61
CA PHE A 182 -16.34 6.49 6.35
C PHE A 182 -14.88 6.91 6.27
N ALA A 183 -13.99 5.94 6.12
CA ALA A 183 -12.57 6.22 6.08
C ALA A 183 -11.83 5.32 5.10
N VAL A 184 -10.80 5.89 4.47
CA VAL A 184 -9.84 5.20 3.60
C VAL A 184 -8.45 5.39 4.20
N GLY A 185 -7.67 4.33 4.28
CA GLY A 185 -6.33 4.48 4.86
C GLY A 185 -5.41 3.30 4.61
N THR A 186 -4.23 3.35 5.25
CA THR A 186 -3.33 2.21 5.19
C THR A 186 -3.73 1.14 6.21
N ILE A 187 -3.43 -0.11 5.87
CA ILE A 187 -3.69 -1.24 6.78
C ILE A 187 -3.00 -1.06 8.12
N ASP A 188 -1.83 -0.40 8.15
CA ASP A 188 -1.07 -0.13 9.37
C ASP A 188 -1.93 0.57 10.44
N GLN A 189 -2.88 1.43 10.04
CA GLN A 189 -3.79 2.10 10.98
C GLN A 189 -4.78 1.13 11.61
N ALA A 190 -5.26 0.13 10.86
CA ALA A 190 -6.12 -0.92 11.40
C ALA A 190 -5.33 -1.91 12.28
N LEU A 191 -4.12 -2.30 11.86
CA LEU A 191 -3.26 -3.21 12.62
C LEU A 191 -2.96 -2.68 14.03
N MET A 192 -2.80 -1.38 14.18
CA MET A 192 -2.61 -0.76 15.50
C MET A 192 -3.80 -0.96 16.47
N ALA A 193 -4.96 -1.40 15.99
CA ALA A 193 -6.06 -1.78 16.86
C ALA A 193 -5.81 -3.12 17.59
N ALA A 194 -5.04 -4.03 16.98
CA ALA A 194 -4.66 -5.31 17.59
C ALA A 194 -3.36 -5.25 18.40
N MET A 195 -2.58 -4.16 18.28
CA MET A 195 -1.26 -4.02 18.91
C MET A 195 -1.33 -3.34 20.28
N ALA A 196 -0.34 -3.62 21.16
CA ALA A 196 -0.15 -2.97 22.46
C ALA A 196 0.42 -1.54 22.33
N VAL A 197 -0.25 -0.68 21.57
CA VAL A 197 0.14 0.70 21.31
C VAL A 197 -0.85 1.67 21.95
N ARG A 198 -0.39 2.91 22.14
CA ARG A 198 -1.25 3.99 22.66
C ARG A 198 -2.50 4.16 21.79
N PHE A 199 -3.66 4.33 22.42
CA PHE A 199 -4.96 4.47 21.76
C PHE A 199 -5.43 3.25 20.95
N SER A 200 -4.92 2.05 21.21
CA SER A 200 -5.42 0.83 20.55
C SER A 200 -6.90 0.59 20.84
N THR A 201 -7.36 0.83 22.06
CA THR A 201 -8.78 0.71 22.45
C THR A 201 -9.68 1.67 21.67
N VAL A 202 -9.24 2.91 21.44
CA VAL A 202 -9.97 3.89 20.60
C VAL A 202 -10.02 3.44 19.14
N ARG A 203 -8.92 2.85 18.63
CA ARG A 203 -8.91 2.28 17.26
C ARG A 203 -9.82 1.06 17.16
N THR A 204 -9.83 0.17 18.16
CA THR A 204 -10.75 -0.97 18.22
C THR A 204 -12.20 -0.49 18.21
N PHE A 205 -12.55 0.49 19.03
CA PHE A 205 -13.87 1.12 19.05
C PHE A 205 -14.18 1.78 17.69
N GLY A 206 -13.22 2.42 17.04
CA GLY A 206 -13.39 3.06 15.74
C GLY A 206 -13.63 2.09 14.58
N LEU A 207 -13.21 0.83 14.70
CA LEU A 207 -13.48 -0.22 13.72
C LEU A 207 -14.74 -1.05 14.05
N PHE A 208 -15.20 -0.99 15.30
CA PHE A 208 -16.37 -1.72 15.76
C PHE A 208 -17.61 -1.40 14.92
N ALA A 209 -18.37 -2.45 14.59
CA ALA A 209 -19.59 -2.39 13.79
C ALA A 209 -19.42 -1.76 12.38
N LYS A 210 -18.22 -1.64 11.85
CA LYS A 210 -17.97 -1.22 10.47
C LYS A 210 -17.80 -2.41 9.53
N VAL A 211 -17.99 -2.15 8.23
CA VAL A 211 -17.42 -2.99 7.18
C VAL A 211 -15.96 -2.61 7.03
N VAL A 212 -15.06 -3.57 7.22
CA VAL A 212 -13.62 -3.40 7.07
C VAL A 212 -13.18 -4.14 5.81
N ILE A 213 -12.78 -3.38 4.79
CA ILE A 213 -12.25 -3.93 3.53
C ILE A 213 -10.73 -3.90 3.60
N LEU A 214 -10.09 -5.06 3.43
CA LEU A 214 -8.64 -5.24 3.44
C LEU A 214 -8.20 -5.64 2.04
N ASP A 215 -7.52 -4.74 1.33
CA ASP A 215 -7.10 -4.98 -0.05
C ASP A 215 -5.63 -5.39 -0.15
N GLU A 216 -5.30 -6.22 -1.15
CA GLU A 216 -3.96 -6.72 -1.47
C GLU A 216 -3.25 -7.44 -0.29
N VAL A 217 -3.98 -8.27 0.45
CA VAL A 217 -3.51 -8.92 1.69
C VAL A 217 -2.30 -9.85 1.49
N HIS A 218 -2.09 -10.35 0.27
CA HIS A 218 -0.97 -11.21 -0.08
C HIS A 218 0.41 -10.52 0.00
N THR A 219 0.46 -9.19 0.07
CA THR A 219 1.72 -8.43 0.05
C THR A 219 2.44 -8.35 1.40
N TYR A 220 1.86 -8.90 2.47
CA TYR A 220 2.39 -8.75 3.82
C TYR A 220 3.32 -9.91 4.21
N ASP A 221 4.46 -9.53 4.84
CA ASP A 221 5.41 -10.46 5.44
C ASP A 221 4.81 -11.23 6.63
N MET A 222 5.58 -12.17 7.20
CA MET A 222 5.12 -13.00 8.31
C MET A 222 4.78 -12.19 9.56
N TYR A 223 5.57 -11.16 9.87
CA TYR A 223 5.33 -10.29 11.04
C TYR A 223 4.01 -9.53 10.91
N THR A 224 3.86 -8.76 9.83
CA THR A 224 2.64 -8.00 9.54
C THR A 224 1.44 -8.92 9.39
N GLY A 225 1.67 -10.08 8.81
CA GLY A 225 0.68 -11.09 8.59
C GLY A 225 0.11 -11.68 9.88
N THR A 226 0.94 -11.96 10.87
CA THR A 226 0.48 -12.46 12.18
C THR A 226 -0.38 -11.41 12.89
N ILE A 227 0.01 -10.14 12.84
CA ILE A 227 -0.83 -9.06 13.42
C ILE A 227 -2.16 -8.93 12.68
N LEU A 228 -2.16 -9.14 11.36
CA LEU A 228 -3.37 -9.09 10.54
C LEU A 228 -4.34 -10.23 10.88
N GLU A 229 -3.83 -11.44 11.10
CA GLU A 229 -4.64 -12.59 11.53
C GLU A 229 -5.36 -12.29 12.85
N GLU A 230 -4.64 -11.75 13.83
CA GLU A 230 -5.21 -11.35 15.12
C GLU A 230 -6.23 -10.21 14.97
N LEU A 231 -5.97 -9.21 14.09
CA LEU A 231 -6.94 -8.17 13.79
C LEU A 231 -8.23 -8.75 13.20
N VAL A 232 -8.12 -9.65 12.22
CA VAL A 232 -9.27 -10.26 11.54
C VAL A 232 -10.08 -11.09 12.52
N ASP A 233 -9.44 -11.88 13.38
CA ASP A 233 -10.11 -12.67 14.42
C ASP A 233 -10.80 -11.76 15.45
N ALA A 234 -10.14 -10.69 15.90
CA ALA A 234 -10.76 -9.72 16.81
C ALA A 234 -11.99 -9.04 16.17
N LEU A 235 -11.90 -8.62 14.90
CA LEU A 235 -13.04 -8.01 14.20
C LEU A 235 -14.20 -8.99 14.02
N ARG A 236 -13.91 -10.27 13.71
CA ARG A 236 -14.92 -11.33 13.64
C ARG A 236 -15.64 -11.50 14.97
N LYS A 237 -14.89 -11.59 16.07
CA LYS A 237 -15.45 -11.72 17.45
C LYS A 237 -16.25 -10.50 17.89
N LEU A 238 -16.03 -9.33 17.23
CA LEU A 238 -16.77 -8.09 17.42
C LEU A 238 -17.98 -7.95 16.47
N ASP A 239 -18.37 -9.02 15.77
CA ASP A 239 -19.47 -9.03 14.79
C ASP A 239 -19.29 -7.97 13.69
N CYS A 240 -18.06 -7.69 13.29
CA CYS A 240 -17.76 -6.85 12.14
C CYS A 240 -17.85 -7.64 10.83
N THR A 241 -18.15 -6.97 9.74
CA THR A 241 -18.00 -7.54 8.40
C THR A 241 -16.62 -7.25 7.87
N VAL A 242 -15.80 -8.30 7.64
CA VAL A 242 -14.45 -8.18 7.10
C VAL A 242 -14.43 -8.74 5.69
N ILE A 243 -14.09 -7.90 4.70
CA ILE A 243 -13.97 -8.29 3.30
C ILE A 243 -12.50 -8.22 2.91
N ILE A 244 -11.91 -9.36 2.57
CA ILE A 244 -10.51 -9.49 2.19
C ILE A 244 -10.41 -9.68 0.69
N LEU A 245 -9.67 -8.80 0.02
CA LEU A 245 -9.45 -8.87 -1.42
C LEU A 245 -8.01 -9.30 -1.70
N SER A 246 -7.84 -10.30 -2.55
CA SER A 246 -6.53 -10.79 -2.94
C SER A 246 -6.53 -11.29 -4.38
N ALA A 247 -5.38 -11.19 -5.06
CA ALA A 247 -5.16 -11.86 -6.33
C ALA A 247 -4.69 -13.30 -6.12
N THR A 248 -3.94 -13.54 -5.05
CA THR A 248 -3.26 -14.81 -4.79
C THR A 248 -3.09 -15.02 -3.29
N LEU A 249 -3.66 -16.10 -2.75
CA LEU A 249 -3.41 -16.54 -1.38
C LEU A 249 -2.98 -18.01 -1.38
N THR A 250 -2.04 -18.35 -0.51
CA THR A 250 -1.77 -19.75 -0.20
C THR A 250 -2.90 -20.32 0.65
N ARG A 251 -3.09 -21.64 0.61
CA ARG A 251 -4.13 -22.32 1.43
C ARG A 251 -3.91 -22.06 2.91
N ASP A 252 -2.65 -22.15 3.38
CA ASP A 252 -2.30 -21.91 4.78
C ASP A 252 -2.65 -20.49 5.22
N ARG A 253 -2.37 -19.49 4.34
CA ARG A 253 -2.70 -18.10 4.63
C ARG A 253 -4.20 -17.86 4.70
N ARG A 254 -4.96 -18.48 3.78
CA ARG A 254 -6.43 -18.43 3.80
C ARG A 254 -6.98 -19.07 5.07
N ALA A 255 -6.49 -20.25 5.45
CA ALA A 255 -6.88 -20.92 6.68
C ALA A 255 -6.59 -20.07 7.93
N ALA A 256 -5.40 -19.49 8.02
CA ALA A 256 -5.02 -18.61 9.13
C ALA A 256 -5.93 -17.38 9.25
N LEU A 257 -6.26 -16.72 8.14
CA LEU A 257 -7.18 -15.57 8.13
C LEU A 257 -8.61 -15.94 8.55
N LEU A 258 -9.02 -17.19 8.33
CA LEU A 258 -10.33 -17.69 8.75
C LEU A 258 -10.34 -18.24 10.18
N GLY A 259 -9.16 -18.35 10.82
CA GLY A 259 -9.01 -18.94 12.14
C GLY A 259 -9.25 -20.46 12.17
N THR A 260 -8.90 -21.18 11.09
CA THR A 260 -9.09 -22.63 10.95
C THR A 260 -7.76 -23.32 10.63
N SER A 261 -7.69 -24.63 10.88
CA SER A 261 -6.49 -25.42 10.58
C SER A 261 -6.39 -25.84 9.10
N SER A 262 -7.48 -25.82 8.35
CA SER A 262 -7.49 -26.23 6.95
C SER A 262 -8.65 -25.59 6.19
N VAL A 263 -8.48 -25.45 4.88
CA VAL A 263 -9.51 -25.02 3.92
C VAL A 263 -9.62 -26.01 2.77
N GLY A 264 -10.83 -26.20 2.24
CA GLY A 264 -11.15 -27.31 1.34
C GLY A 264 -10.70 -27.12 -0.11
N SER A 265 -11.17 -26.06 -0.76
CA SER A 265 -11.08 -25.94 -2.21
C SER A 265 -9.70 -25.52 -2.72
N GLY A 266 -9.24 -26.21 -3.76
CA GLY A 266 -8.11 -25.81 -4.60
C GLY A 266 -8.53 -25.00 -5.82
N GLU A 267 -9.79 -24.59 -5.92
CA GLU A 267 -10.34 -23.86 -7.06
C GLU A 267 -9.89 -22.39 -7.10
N TYR A 268 -9.96 -21.81 -8.29
CA TYR A 268 -9.67 -20.39 -8.54
C TYR A 268 -10.39 -19.92 -9.80
N PRO A 269 -11.07 -18.78 -9.80
CA PRO A 269 -11.32 -17.83 -8.68
C PRO A 269 -12.25 -18.41 -7.61
N LEU A 270 -12.13 -17.88 -6.39
CA LEU A 270 -12.82 -18.43 -5.23
C LEU A 270 -13.31 -17.32 -4.27
N LEU A 271 -14.52 -17.49 -3.76
CA LEU A 271 -15.02 -16.78 -2.59
C LEU A 271 -15.13 -17.76 -1.43
N THR A 272 -14.38 -17.50 -0.36
CA THR A 272 -14.50 -18.22 0.91
C THR A 272 -15.14 -17.32 1.95
N SER A 273 -16.15 -17.79 2.65
CA SER A 273 -16.84 -17.03 3.69
C SER A 273 -17.03 -17.85 4.96
N VAL A 274 -16.94 -17.16 6.09
CA VAL A 274 -17.26 -17.68 7.41
C VAL A 274 -18.12 -16.64 8.11
N ALA A 275 -19.29 -17.05 8.54
CA ALA A 275 -20.13 -16.20 9.37
C ALA A 275 -19.48 -15.97 10.75
N SER A 276 -19.94 -14.93 11.45
CA SER A 276 -19.59 -14.73 12.85
C SER A 276 -20.23 -15.83 13.69
N SER A 277 -19.47 -16.90 13.95
CA SER A 277 -19.88 -18.06 14.77
C SER A 277 -18.79 -18.43 15.77
N GLU A 278 -19.14 -19.23 16.77
CA GLU A 278 -18.17 -19.69 17.79
C GLU A 278 -17.19 -20.71 17.22
N ASP A 279 -17.60 -21.50 16.21
CA ASP A 279 -16.73 -22.48 15.54
C ASP A 279 -16.61 -22.19 14.04
N PRO A 280 -15.57 -21.42 13.62
CA PRO A 280 -15.37 -21.08 12.23
C PRO A 280 -15.23 -22.29 11.29
N ALA A 281 -14.71 -23.40 11.78
CA ALA A 281 -14.41 -24.57 10.95
C ALA A 281 -15.68 -25.26 10.42
N GLN A 282 -16.82 -25.14 11.11
CA GLN A 282 -18.08 -25.73 10.72
C GLN A 282 -18.89 -24.88 9.73
N ASP A 283 -18.60 -23.56 9.66
CA ASP A 283 -19.36 -22.59 8.88
C ASP A 283 -18.62 -22.06 7.64
N ILE A 284 -17.56 -22.77 7.20
CA ILE A 284 -16.84 -22.38 5.97
C ILE A 284 -17.69 -22.71 4.76
N GLU A 285 -18.01 -21.68 3.98
CA GLU A 285 -18.65 -21.83 2.70
C GLU A 285 -17.72 -21.36 1.57
N GLU A 286 -17.52 -22.20 0.57
CA GLU A 286 -16.71 -21.91 -0.59
C GLU A 286 -17.59 -21.85 -1.84
N THR A 287 -17.40 -20.81 -2.66
CA THR A 287 -18.15 -20.57 -3.89
C THR A 287 -17.19 -20.27 -5.01
N THR A 288 -17.15 -21.11 -6.01
CA THR A 288 -16.45 -20.89 -7.27
C THR A 288 -17.32 -20.11 -8.25
N PHE A 289 -16.70 -19.35 -9.13
CA PHE A 289 -17.41 -18.62 -10.17
C PHE A 289 -16.60 -18.54 -11.46
N ALA A 290 -17.31 -18.30 -12.57
CA ALA A 290 -16.66 -18.21 -13.86
C ALA A 290 -15.63 -17.07 -13.90
N SER A 291 -14.46 -17.40 -14.40
CA SER A 291 -13.40 -16.42 -14.63
C SER A 291 -13.62 -15.63 -15.92
N ALA A 292 -12.90 -14.53 -16.06
CA ALA A 292 -12.68 -13.88 -17.35
C ALA A 292 -12.03 -14.84 -18.35
N ARG A 293 -12.00 -14.46 -19.63
CA ARG A 293 -11.41 -15.29 -20.68
C ARG A 293 -9.97 -15.70 -20.36
N ASP A 294 -9.63 -16.92 -20.71
CA ASP A 294 -8.27 -17.43 -20.64
C ASP A 294 -7.34 -16.60 -21.54
N LYS A 295 -6.23 -16.17 -20.95
CA LYS A 295 -5.15 -15.47 -21.64
C LYS A 295 -3.90 -16.34 -21.61
N ARG A 296 -3.42 -16.77 -22.78
CA ARG A 296 -2.15 -17.50 -22.91
C ARG A 296 -1.01 -16.50 -22.95
N VAL A 297 0.01 -16.74 -22.14
CA VAL A 297 1.25 -15.95 -22.08
C VAL A 297 2.41 -16.87 -22.43
N SER A 298 3.16 -16.53 -23.47
CA SER A 298 4.41 -17.22 -23.83
C SER A 298 5.52 -16.74 -22.90
N LEU A 299 6.34 -17.68 -22.40
CA LEU A 299 7.39 -17.39 -21.43
C LEU A 299 8.76 -17.67 -22.04
N HIS A 300 9.66 -16.73 -21.89
CA HIS A 300 11.07 -16.86 -22.23
C HIS A 300 11.95 -16.64 -20.99
N TYR A 301 12.93 -17.53 -20.78
CA TYR A 301 13.86 -17.43 -19.66
C TYR A 301 15.26 -17.11 -20.18
N SER A 302 15.90 -16.09 -19.62
CA SER A 302 17.27 -15.74 -19.98
C SER A 302 18.05 -15.34 -18.73
N SER A 303 19.33 -15.67 -18.71
CA SER A 303 20.30 -15.16 -17.74
C SER A 303 21.07 -13.93 -18.27
N SER A 304 20.82 -13.56 -19.54
CA SER A 304 21.52 -12.50 -20.25
C SER A 304 20.71 -11.20 -20.26
N ASP A 305 21.19 -10.19 -19.51
CA ASP A 305 20.62 -8.85 -19.58
C ASP A 305 20.75 -8.22 -20.97
N ALA A 306 21.81 -8.55 -21.72
CA ALA A 306 22.04 -8.01 -23.06
C ALA A 306 21.01 -8.53 -24.08
N GLU A 307 20.64 -9.82 -24.01
CA GLU A 307 19.58 -10.39 -24.86
C GLU A 307 18.23 -9.71 -24.57
N ALA A 308 17.88 -9.55 -23.30
CA ALA A 308 16.63 -8.91 -22.92
C ALA A 308 16.58 -7.43 -23.32
N LEU A 309 17.70 -6.70 -23.26
CA LEU A 309 17.79 -5.32 -23.78
C LEU A 309 17.52 -5.29 -25.29
N GLY A 310 18.13 -6.22 -26.04
CA GLY A 310 17.90 -6.36 -27.48
C GLY A 310 16.43 -6.64 -27.80
N ALA A 311 15.82 -7.58 -27.08
CA ALA A 311 14.40 -7.92 -27.23
C ALA A 311 13.49 -6.73 -26.92
N ALA A 312 13.69 -6.04 -25.78
CA ALA A 312 12.89 -4.90 -25.40
C ALA A 312 12.94 -3.76 -26.45
N LEU A 313 14.13 -3.45 -26.97
CA LEU A 313 14.29 -2.45 -28.03
C LEU A 313 13.64 -2.90 -29.35
N ALA A 314 13.74 -4.19 -29.72
CA ALA A 314 13.11 -4.72 -30.92
C ALA A 314 11.58 -4.64 -30.84
N HIS A 315 10.99 -4.97 -29.69
CA HIS A 315 9.55 -4.82 -29.46
C HIS A 315 9.12 -3.35 -29.50
N ALA A 316 9.85 -2.47 -28.81
CA ALA A 316 9.53 -1.03 -28.82
C ALA A 316 9.65 -0.44 -30.25
N ARG A 317 10.67 -0.82 -31.05
CA ARG A 317 10.82 -0.37 -32.44
C ARG A 317 9.66 -0.80 -33.34
N ARG A 318 8.91 -1.85 -32.99
CA ARG A 318 7.66 -2.24 -33.66
C ARG A 318 6.42 -1.44 -33.20
N GLY A 319 6.60 -0.44 -32.32
CA GLY A 319 5.53 0.36 -31.75
C GLY A 319 4.86 -0.24 -30.50
N GLU A 320 5.40 -1.33 -30.00
CA GLU A 320 4.86 -1.99 -28.80
C GLU A 320 5.21 -1.22 -27.51
N GLN A 321 4.34 -1.35 -26.51
CA GLN A 321 4.53 -0.78 -25.19
C GLN A 321 5.19 -1.84 -24.30
N VAL A 322 6.46 -1.62 -23.97
CA VAL A 322 7.29 -2.54 -23.21
C VAL A 322 7.29 -2.14 -21.74
N LEU A 323 7.05 -3.08 -20.86
CA LEU A 323 7.23 -2.92 -19.42
C LEU A 323 8.47 -3.68 -18.97
N TRP A 324 9.38 -3.01 -18.24
CA TRP A 324 10.55 -3.63 -17.65
C TRP A 324 10.54 -3.46 -16.14
N ILE A 325 10.48 -4.57 -15.38
CA ILE A 325 10.38 -4.54 -13.92
C ILE A 325 11.61 -5.16 -13.27
N GLU A 326 12.34 -4.34 -12.51
CA GLU A 326 13.47 -4.74 -11.67
C GLU A 326 13.04 -4.86 -10.19
N ASN A 327 13.85 -5.57 -9.39
CA ASN A 327 13.55 -5.77 -7.98
C ASN A 327 14.07 -4.65 -7.07
N THR A 328 15.04 -3.87 -7.53
CA THR A 328 15.62 -2.76 -6.77
C THR A 328 15.62 -1.47 -7.59
N VAL A 329 15.58 -0.33 -6.89
CA VAL A 329 15.65 0.98 -7.53
C VAL A 329 16.97 1.19 -8.25
N ALA A 330 18.08 0.70 -7.68
CA ALA A 330 19.40 0.85 -8.30
C ALA A 330 19.50 0.09 -9.64
N GLU A 331 18.92 -1.13 -9.72
CA GLU A 331 18.86 -1.90 -10.96
C GLU A 331 17.96 -1.20 -11.99
N ALA A 332 16.80 -0.68 -11.58
CA ALA A 332 15.91 0.05 -12.47
C ALA A 332 16.58 1.32 -13.04
N GLN A 333 17.29 2.10 -12.21
CA GLN A 333 18.06 3.27 -12.66
C GLN A 333 19.20 2.89 -13.61
N ASN A 334 19.89 1.78 -13.34
CA ASN A 334 20.93 1.27 -14.23
C ASN A 334 20.36 0.85 -15.59
N ARG A 335 19.24 0.13 -15.56
CA ARG A 335 18.55 -0.34 -16.77
C ARG A 335 18.06 0.83 -17.63
N PHE A 336 17.48 1.82 -17.00
CA PHE A 336 17.04 3.04 -17.67
C PHE A 336 18.21 3.72 -18.43
N ARG A 337 19.36 3.90 -17.76
CA ARG A 337 20.55 4.49 -18.38
C ARG A 337 21.12 3.64 -19.52
N GLN A 338 21.15 2.31 -19.36
CA GLN A 338 21.58 1.39 -20.42
C GLN A 338 20.68 1.50 -21.65
N LEU A 339 19.37 1.47 -21.47
CA LEU A 339 18.42 1.63 -22.56
C LEU A 339 18.60 2.98 -23.27
N GLN A 340 18.75 4.07 -22.50
CA GLN A 340 19.00 5.39 -23.09
C GLN A 340 20.30 5.43 -23.90
N SER A 341 21.36 4.77 -23.44
CA SER A 341 22.65 4.75 -24.14
C SER A 341 22.63 3.92 -25.44
N LEU A 342 21.66 3.04 -25.61
CA LEU A 342 21.47 2.21 -26.79
C LEU A 342 20.54 2.84 -27.83
N LEU A 343 19.92 3.96 -27.54
CA LEU A 343 19.09 4.69 -28.50
C LEU A 343 19.98 5.39 -29.55
N SER A 344 19.60 5.25 -30.82
CA SER A 344 20.12 6.05 -31.90
C SER A 344 19.32 7.37 -32.07
N GLN A 345 19.85 8.35 -32.80
CA GLN A 345 19.13 9.59 -33.08
C GLN A 345 17.88 9.39 -33.93
N ASP A 346 17.81 8.28 -34.68
CA ASP A 346 16.68 7.93 -35.55
C ASP A 346 15.60 7.12 -34.83
N ASP A 347 15.85 6.66 -33.59
CA ASP A 347 14.89 5.89 -32.80
C ASP A 347 13.77 6.81 -32.29
N ASN A 348 12.58 6.67 -32.82
CA ASN A 348 11.39 7.34 -32.27
C ASN A 348 10.82 6.56 -31.08
N LEU A 349 11.67 6.38 -30.04
CA LEU A 349 11.32 5.63 -28.83
C LEU A 349 11.31 6.57 -27.63
N GLU A 350 10.38 6.28 -26.71
CA GLU A 350 10.33 6.96 -25.42
C GLU A 350 10.66 5.96 -24.30
N ILE A 351 11.61 6.32 -23.43
CA ILE A 351 11.99 5.51 -22.27
C ILE A 351 11.64 6.28 -21.00
N GLY A 352 10.87 5.65 -20.12
CA GLY A 352 10.48 6.17 -18.82
C GLY A 352 11.01 5.38 -17.65
N LEU A 353 11.01 6.01 -16.47
CA LEU A 353 11.44 5.40 -15.23
C LEU A 353 10.47 5.77 -14.09
N VAL A 354 9.97 4.75 -13.36
CA VAL A 354 9.08 4.94 -12.20
C VAL A 354 9.53 4.07 -11.03
N HIS A 355 9.81 4.70 -9.89
CA HIS A 355 10.17 4.02 -8.65
C HIS A 355 9.90 4.90 -7.41
N SER A 356 10.15 4.39 -6.22
CA SER A 356 9.85 5.06 -4.95
C SER A 356 10.78 6.23 -4.57
N ARG A 357 11.93 6.42 -5.26
CA ARG A 357 12.92 7.45 -4.91
C ARG A 357 12.82 8.73 -5.76
N PHE A 358 11.63 9.07 -6.20
CA PHE A 358 11.31 10.42 -6.68
C PHE A 358 10.73 11.25 -5.54
N THR A 359 10.82 12.58 -5.63
CA THR A 359 10.01 13.45 -4.77
C THR A 359 8.52 13.14 -4.96
N ALA A 360 7.69 13.47 -3.98
CA ALA A 360 6.27 13.20 -4.09
C ALA A 360 5.63 13.88 -5.33
N ALA A 361 6.05 15.10 -5.66
CA ALA A 361 5.58 15.83 -6.83
C ALA A 361 6.02 15.18 -8.15
N ASP A 362 7.32 14.84 -8.27
CA ASP A 362 7.85 14.22 -9.49
C ASP A 362 7.27 12.82 -9.69
N ARG A 363 7.10 12.07 -8.60
CA ARG A 363 6.48 10.76 -8.63
C ARG A 363 5.04 10.84 -9.14
N LEU A 364 4.23 11.72 -8.58
CA LEU A 364 2.83 11.91 -9.01
C LEU A 364 2.74 12.30 -10.48
N ARG A 365 3.62 13.20 -10.94
CA ARG A 365 3.69 13.62 -12.34
C ARG A 365 4.05 12.45 -13.27
N ASN A 366 5.09 11.67 -12.92
CA ASN A 366 5.52 10.52 -13.71
C ASN A 366 4.44 9.43 -13.74
N GLU A 367 3.85 9.08 -12.60
CA GLU A 367 2.77 8.10 -12.51
C GLU A 367 1.56 8.53 -13.34
N SER A 368 1.12 9.79 -13.22
CA SER A 368 -0.01 10.34 -13.98
C SER A 368 0.27 10.35 -15.49
N TYR A 369 1.48 10.72 -15.89
CA TYR A 369 1.88 10.71 -17.29
C TYR A 369 1.76 9.30 -17.90
N TRP A 370 2.32 8.28 -17.24
CA TRP A 370 2.29 6.92 -17.73
C TRP A 370 0.91 6.26 -17.65
N ILE A 371 0.09 6.61 -16.67
CA ILE A 371 -1.32 6.17 -16.60
C ILE A 371 -2.11 6.76 -17.77
N ASN A 372 -1.88 8.01 -18.14
CA ASN A 372 -2.57 8.65 -19.29
C ASN A 372 -2.21 8.00 -20.63
N ILE A 373 -1.04 7.37 -20.74
CA ILE A 373 -0.60 6.67 -21.96
C ILE A 373 -0.97 5.19 -21.93
N LEU A 374 -0.63 4.50 -20.84
CA LEU A 374 -0.72 3.04 -20.74
C LEU A 374 -1.96 2.55 -19.97
N GLY A 375 -2.78 3.44 -19.44
CA GLY A 375 -4.01 3.09 -18.72
C GLY A 375 -5.14 2.66 -19.65
N LYS A 376 -6.27 2.25 -19.06
CA LYS A 376 -7.45 1.73 -19.78
C LYS A 376 -7.99 2.69 -20.85
N THR A 377 -7.94 3.97 -20.61
CA THR A 377 -8.39 5.04 -21.54
C THR A 377 -7.22 5.71 -22.25
N GLY A 378 -6.02 5.14 -22.11
CA GLY A 378 -4.79 5.73 -22.65
C GLY A 378 -4.77 5.76 -24.17
N MET A 379 -4.26 6.86 -24.72
CA MET A 379 -4.12 7.02 -26.17
C MET A 379 -2.72 6.58 -26.62
N ARG A 380 -2.64 5.39 -27.20
CA ARG A 380 -1.41 4.87 -27.81
C ARG A 380 -1.29 5.44 -29.23
N THR A 381 -0.21 6.16 -29.47
CA THR A 381 0.03 6.88 -30.74
C THR A 381 0.77 6.05 -31.79
N GLY A 382 0.97 4.75 -31.56
CA GLY A 382 1.83 3.92 -32.42
C GLY A 382 3.33 4.09 -32.17
N GLN A 383 3.72 5.05 -31.32
CA GLN A 383 5.10 5.21 -30.86
C GLN A 383 5.46 4.09 -29.86
N GLY A 384 6.62 3.46 -30.08
CA GLY A 384 7.14 2.46 -29.15
C GLY A 384 7.66 3.10 -27.86
N ARG A 385 7.40 2.44 -26.74
CA ARG A 385 7.80 2.93 -25.41
C ARG A 385 8.35 1.81 -24.54
N ILE A 386 9.29 2.16 -23.68
CA ILE A 386 9.81 1.25 -22.64
C ILE A 386 9.66 1.95 -21.30
N LEU A 387 8.81 1.40 -20.43
CA LEU A 387 8.68 1.87 -19.07
C LEU A 387 9.43 0.94 -18.12
N VAL A 388 10.51 1.47 -17.54
CA VAL A 388 11.31 0.78 -16.52
C VAL A 388 10.80 1.14 -15.13
N GLY A 389 10.75 0.17 -14.22
CA GLY A 389 10.40 0.48 -12.84
C GLY A 389 10.60 -0.68 -11.88
N THR A 390 10.02 -0.53 -10.71
CA THR A 390 10.09 -1.51 -9.62
C THR A 390 8.68 -1.96 -9.21
N GLN A 391 8.51 -2.49 -8.00
CA GLN A 391 7.22 -2.93 -7.43
C GLN A 391 6.09 -1.88 -7.53
N VAL A 392 6.41 -0.61 -7.75
CA VAL A 392 5.42 0.44 -7.99
C VAL A 392 4.55 0.12 -9.21
N LEU A 393 5.14 -0.51 -10.25
CA LEU A 393 4.43 -0.92 -11.46
C LEU A 393 3.52 -2.14 -11.24
N GLU A 394 3.76 -2.93 -10.19
CA GLU A 394 2.96 -4.11 -9.87
C GLU A 394 1.63 -3.76 -9.17
N GLN A 395 1.64 -2.79 -8.27
CA GLN A 395 0.54 -2.58 -7.31
C GLN A 395 -0.18 -1.25 -7.48
N SER A 396 0.54 -0.17 -7.81
CA SER A 396 0.01 1.19 -7.70
C SER A 396 -0.61 1.74 -8.98
N LEU A 397 -0.27 1.19 -10.16
CA LEU A 397 -0.64 1.76 -11.45
C LEU A 397 -1.55 0.81 -12.24
N ASP A 398 -2.62 1.36 -12.80
CA ASP A 398 -3.47 0.64 -13.77
C ASP A 398 -2.91 0.83 -15.18
N ILE A 399 -1.87 0.08 -15.51
CA ILE A 399 -1.16 0.13 -16.79
C ILE A 399 -1.25 -1.21 -17.53
N ASP A 400 -1.13 -1.13 -18.84
CA ASP A 400 -1.26 -2.22 -19.79
C ASP A 400 -0.09 -2.22 -20.77
N ALA A 401 0.63 -3.34 -20.87
CA ALA A 401 1.78 -3.52 -21.73
C ALA A 401 1.53 -4.55 -22.83
N ASP A 402 2.29 -4.44 -23.93
CA ASP A 402 2.27 -5.40 -25.04
C ASP A 402 3.31 -6.50 -24.83
N PHE A 403 4.47 -6.14 -24.24
CA PHE A 403 5.60 -7.01 -23.96
C PHE A 403 6.14 -6.73 -22.54
N LEU A 404 6.54 -7.78 -21.82
CA LEU A 404 7.04 -7.68 -20.45
C LEU A 404 8.45 -8.27 -20.32
N VAL A 405 9.36 -7.52 -19.75
CA VAL A 405 10.62 -8.05 -19.21
C VAL A 405 10.58 -7.91 -17.69
N THR A 406 10.88 -8.95 -16.96
CA THR A 406 10.88 -8.95 -15.51
C THR A 406 12.06 -9.69 -14.91
N ARG A 407 12.65 -9.14 -13.86
CA ARG A 407 13.59 -9.86 -13.00
C ARG A 407 12.82 -10.93 -12.21
N LEU A 408 13.43 -12.10 -11.98
CA LEU A 408 12.88 -13.15 -11.13
C LEU A 408 12.42 -12.59 -9.78
N CYS A 409 11.22 -12.95 -9.39
CA CYS A 409 10.63 -12.65 -8.08
C CYS A 409 9.74 -13.83 -7.64
N PRO A 410 9.19 -13.85 -6.41
CA PRO A 410 8.25 -14.89 -5.98
C PRO A 410 7.07 -15.07 -6.94
N THR A 411 6.54 -16.28 -7.02
CA THR A 411 5.47 -16.66 -7.97
C THR A 411 4.25 -15.75 -7.90
N ASP A 412 3.81 -15.39 -6.72
CA ASP A 412 2.67 -14.48 -6.51
C ASP A 412 2.92 -13.09 -7.13
N MET A 413 4.14 -12.57 -7.01
CA MET A 413 4.56 -11.31 -7.64
C MET A 413 4.74 -11.43 -9.15
N LEU A 414 5.30 -12.57 -9.65
CA LEU A 414 5.35 -12.83 -11.09
C LEU A 414 3.96 -12.81 -11.72
N LEU A 415 3.00 -13.44 -11.08
CA LEU A 415 1.60 -13.43 -11.53
C LEU A 415 1.00 -12.02 -11.57
N GLN A 416 1.36 -11.16 -10.63
CA GLN A 416 0.93 -9.76 -10.63
C GLN A 416 1.57 -8.96 -11.78
N ARG A 417 2.88 -9.19 -12.05
CA ARG A 417 3.59 -8.57 -13.18
C ARG A 417 2.98 -9.01 -14.51
N LEU A 418 2.71 -10.29 -14.67
CA LEU A 418 2.01 -10.84 -15.83
C LEU A 418 0.57 -10.34 -15.95
N GLY A 419 -0.04 -9.96 -14.86
CA GLY A 419 -1.33 -9.26 -14.82
C GLY A 419 -1.29 -7.86 -15.44
N ARG A 420 -0.12 -7.30 -15.73
CA ARG A 420 0.06 -6.02 -16.45
C ARG A 420 0.21 -6.20 -17.97
N LEU A 421 0.51 -7.42 -18.40
CA LEU A 421 0.62 -7.77 -19.82
C LEU A 421 -0.76 -8.05 -20.40
N TRP A 422 -1.12 -7.39 -21.50
CA TRP A 422 -2.44 -7.54 -22.16
C TRP A 422 -3.61 -7.47 -21.18
N ARG A 423 -3.56 -6.44 -20.33
CA ARG A 423 -4.51 -6.27 -19.21
C ARG A 423 -5.90 -5.84 -19.66
N HIS A 424 -5.97 -4.98 -20.67
CA HIS A 424 -7.23 -4.45 -21.18
C HIS A 424 -7.51 -5.03 -22.57
N GLU A 425 -8.57 -5.81 -22.71
CA GLU A 425 -8.96 -6.46 -23.97
C GLU A 425 -9.27 -5.45 -25.09
N SER A 426 -9.81 -4.29 -24.73
CA SER A 426 -10.17 -3.25 -25.67
C SER A 426 -8.99 -2.44 -26.22
N THR A 427 -7.78 -2.64 -25.67
CA THR A 427 -6.61 -1.87 -26.10
C THR A 427 -6.11 -2.34 -27.47
N PRO A 428 -6.02 -1.47 -28.47
CA PRO A 428 -5.43 -1.81 -29.77
C PRO A 428 -3.96 -2.21 -29.61
N ARG A 429 -3.55 -3.28 -30.31
CA ARG A 429 -2.17 -3.79 -30.32
C ARG A 429 -1.53 -3.57 -31.68
N PRO A 430 -0.20 -3.34 -31.75
CA PRO A 430 0.52 -3.35 -33.02
C PRO A 430 0.36 -4.68 -33.75
N ALA A 431 0.38 -4.64 -35.09
CA ALA A 431 0.28 -5.84 -35.90
C ALA A 431 1.45 -6.80 -35.61
N GLY A 432 1.14 -8.06 -35.36
CA GLY A 432 2.13 -9.08 -35.03
C GLY A 432 2.57 -9.10 -33.56
N ALA A 433 2.00 -8.26 -32.68
CA ALA A 433 2.26 -8.34 -31.24
C ALA A 433 1.75 -9.67 -30.66
N SER A 434 2.56 -10.29 -29.81
CA SER A 434 2.24 -11.52 -29.08
C SER A 434 2.25 -11.28 -27.57
N CYS A 435 1.40 -12.00 -26.84
CA CYS A 435 1.37 -11.93 -25.39
C CYS A 435 2.58 -12.70 -24.81
N GLU A 436 3.69 -12.02 -24.63
CA GLU A 436 4.99 -12.62 -24.31
C GLU A 436 5.66 -11.93 -23.13
N ALA A 437 6.28 -12.72 -22.26
CA ALA A 437 7.03 -12.24 -21.13
C ALA A 437 8.41 -12.89 -21.04
N TRP A 438 9.43 -12.08 -20.81
CA TRP A 438 10.79 -12.51 -20.53
C TRP A 438 11.08 -12.43 -19.03
N ILE A 439 11.53 -13.56 -18.47
CA ILE A 439 11.91 -13.68 -17.05
C ILE A 439 13.42 -13.80 -16.97
N LEU A 440 14.05 -12.74 -16.42
CA LEU A 440 15.49 -12.70 -16.19
C LEU A 440 15.83 -13.48 -14.91
N THR A 441 16.40 -14.66 -15.07
CA THR A 441 16.66 -15.61 -13.98
C THR A 441 17.95 -16.39 -14.21
N PRO A 442 18.72 -16.72 -13.14
CA PRO A 442 19.75 -17.76 -13.25
C PRO A 442 19.09 -19.13 -13.46
N THR A 443 19.88 -20.12 -13.83
CA THR A 443 19.45 -21.53 -13.80
C THR A 443 19.24 -21.99 -12.35
N LEU A 444 18.36 -22.97 -12.15
CA LEU A 444 18.13 -23.53 -10.80
C LEU A 444 19.41 -24.11 -10.20
N GLU A 445 20.22 -24.78 -11.00
CA GLU A 445 21.50 -25.34 -10.57
C GLU A 445 22.45 -24.25 -10.03
N ALA A 446 22.61 -23.14 -10.77
CA ALA A 446 23.44 -22.02 -10.33
C ALA A 446 22.90 -21.39 -9.04
N ALA A 447 21.58 -21.24 -8.92
CA ALA A 447 20.92 -20.68 -7.75
C ALA A 447 21.04 -21.57 -6.51
N LEU A 448 21.05 -22.90 -6.66
CA LEU A 448 21.26 -23.83 -5.55
C LEU A 448 22.73 -23.94 -5.13
N ASN A 449 23.68 -23.83 -6.08
CA ASN A 449 25.10 -23.90 -5.78
C ASN A 449 25.62 -22.67 -5.01
N ASP A 450 25.22 -21.48 -5.41
CA ASP A 450 25.59 -20.21 -4.75
C ASP A 450 24.42 -19.21 -4.84
N PRO A 451 23.44 -19.30 -3.93
CA PRO A 451 22.22 -18.49 -3.98
C PRO A 451 22.49 -16.98 -3.95
N ASP A 452 23.40 -16.55 -3.07
CA ASP A 452 23.67 -15.13 -2.86
C ASP A 452 24.32 -14.49 -4.10
N ARG A 453 25.20 -15.22 -4.78
CA ARG A 453 25.84 -14.76 -6.02
C ARG A 453 24.90 -14.87 -7.22
N ALA A 454 24.21 -15.97 -7.39
CA ALA A 454 23.37 -16.23 -8.58
C ALA A 454 22.12 -15.34 -8.60
N LEU A 455 21.47 -15.14 -7.43
CA LEU A 455 20.27 -14.31 -7.31
C LEU A 455 20.60 -12.82 -7.12
N GLY A 456 21.83 -12.49 -6.70
CA GLY A 456 22.34 -11.12 -6.60
C GLY A 456 21.46 -10.21 -5.73
N ALA A 457 21.07 -9.06 -6.28
CA ALA A 457 20.25 -8.10 -5.56
C ALA A 457 18.83 -8.62 -5.23
N SER A 458 18.32 -9.59 -5.97
CA SER A 458 17.01 -10.20 -5.69
C SER A 458 16.99 -10.96 -4.37
N ALA A 459 18.10 -11.61 -3.96
CA ALA A 459 18.23 -12.29 -2.68
C ALA A 459 18.19 -11.34 -1.47
N ARG A 460 18.42 -10.03 -1.68
CA ARG A 460 18.29 -9.01 -0.62
C ARG A 460 16.85 -8.54 -0.42
N VAL A 461 16.00 -8.81 -1.41
CA VAL A 461 14.58 -8.40 -1.41
C VAL A 461 13.69 -9.57 -1.04
N TYR A 462 14.01 -10.77 -1.54
CA TYR A 462 13.20 -11.96 -1.39
C TYR A 462 14.04 -13.13 -0.85
N ALA A 463 13.41 -14.01 -0.09
CA ALA A 463 14.09 -15.19 0.46
C ALA A 463 14.57 -16.12 -0.67
N ALA A 464 15.85 -16.52 -0.61
CA ALA A 464 16.47 -17.37 -1.61
C ALA A 464 15.72 -18.72 -1.79
N TYR A 465 15.21 -19.32 -0.72
CA TYR A 465 14.38 -20.52 -0.79
C TYR A 465 13.18 -20.33 -1.73
N VAL A 466 12.43 -19.24 -1.54
CA VAL A 466 11.23 -18.94 -2.36
C VAL A 466 11.60 -18.69 -3.82
N LEU A 467 12.71 -17.97 -4.08
CA LEU A 467 13.19 -17.74 -5.44
C LEU A 467 13.61 -19.04 -6.13
N CYS A 468 14.37 -19.91 -5.45
CA CYS A 468 14.75 -21.21 -6.00
C CYS A 468 13.52 -22.11 -6.26
N ARG A 469 12.52 -22.09 -5.37
CA ARG A 469 11.24 -22.79 -5.57
C ARG A 469 10.53 -22.24 -6.81
N THR A 470 10.50 -20.91 -6.96
CA THR A 470 9.92 -20.26 -8.13
C THR A 470 10.61 -20.71 -9.42
N ILE A 471 11.96 -20.68 -9.47
CA ILE A 471 12.69 -21.18 -10.65
C ILE A 471 12.26 -22.62 -10.98
N GLY A 472 12.31 -23.54 -10.01
CA GLY A 472 12.01 -24.96 -10.23
C GLY A 472 10.58 -25.23 -10.71
N VAL A 473 9.62 -24.36 -10.36
CA VAL A 473 8.24 -24.47 -10.83
C VAL A 473 8.08 -23.87 -12.22
N TRP A 474 8.74 -22.74 -12.52
CA TRP A 474 8.53 -21.97 -13.74
C TRP A 474 9.40 -22.43 -14.91
N GLU A 475 10.66 -22.80 -14.71
CA GLU A 475 11.61 -23.13 -15.79
C GLU A 475 11.14 -24.25 -16.74
N ARG A 476 10.17 -25.07 -16.29
CA ARG A 476 9.60 -26.18 -17.07
C ARG A 476 8.41 -25.75 -17.94
N ARG A 477 7.98 -24.49 -17.84
CA ARG A 477 6.80 -23.98 -18.52
C ARG A 477 7.21 -23.01 -19.62
N HIS A 478 6.84 -23.30 -20.86
CA HIS A 478 7.05 -22.41 -22.00
C HIS A 478 5.87 -21.46 -22.24
N ASP A 479 4.72 -21.82 -21.69
CA ASP A 479 3.53 -20.97 -21.65
C ASP A 479 2.71 -21.22 -20.39
N ILE A 480 1.86 -20.26 -20.07
CA ILE A 480 0.85 -20.38 -19.00
C ILE A 480 -0.47 -19.78 -19.48
N VAL A 481 -1.57 -20.25 -18.89
CA VAL A 481 -2.91 -19.74 -19.17
C VAL A 481 -3.46 -19.08 -17.91
N LEU A 482 -3.62 -17.78 -17.96
CA LEU A 482 -4.17 -17.00 -16.87
C LEU A 482 -5.67 -16.76 -17.10
N PRO A 483 -6.51 -16.92 -16.07
CA PRO A 483 -6.18 -17.19 -14.69
C PRO A 483 -6.13 -18.67 -14.29
N ARG A 484 -6.36 -19.59 -15.20
CA ARG A 484 -6.50 -21.04 -14.95
C ARG A 484 -5.33 -21.63 -14.16
N ASP A 485 -4.08 -21.26 -14.51
CA ASP A 485 -2.87 -21.84 -13.93
C ASP A 485 -2.42 -21.15 -12.62
N ILE A 486 -3.13 -20.10 -12.15
CA ILE A 486 -2.73 -19.32 -10.96
C ILE A 486 -2.64 -20.22 -9.73
N ARG A 487 -3.68 -21.03 -9.47
CA ARG A 487 -3.74 -21.85 -8.26
C ARG A 487 -2.63 -22.90 -8.25
N SER A 488 -2.42 -23.61 -9.34
CA SER A 488 -1.37 -24.64 -9.42
C SER A 488 0.03 -24.04 -9.23
N LEU A 489 0.30 -22.88 -9.84
CA LEU A 489 1.58 -22.19 -9.69
C LEU A 489 1.84 -21.77 -8.24
N ILE A 490 0.83 -21.23 -7.54
CA ILE A 490 0.94 -20.87 -6.14
C ILE A 490 1.13 -22.10 -5.26
N ASP A 491 0.27 -23.11 -5.42
CA ASP A 491 0.34 -24.33 -4.60
C ASP A 491 1.67 -25.08 -4.82
N GLU A 492 2.15 -25.22 -6.05
CA GLU A 492 3.44 -25.85 -6.34
C GLU A 492 4.64 -25.08 -5.76
N THR A 493 4.59 -23.76 -5.72
CA THR A 493 5.67 -22.94 -5.17
C THR A 493 5.71 -22.99 -3.65
N TYR A 494 4.55 -22.86 -2.99
CA TYR A 494 4.46 -22.61 -1.54
C TYR A 494 4.05 -23.84 -0.72
N ALA A 495 3.70 -24.97 -1.35
CA ALA A 495 3.37 -26.19 -0.61
C ALA A 495 4.49 -26.58 0.36
N ALA A 496 4.10 -26.92 1.59
CA ALA A 496 5.01 -27.49 2.57
C ALA A 496 5.55 -28.84 2.06
N ARG A 497 6.83 -29.08 2.24
CA ARG A 497 7.52 -30.30 1.81
C ARG A 497 8.60 -30.70 2.79
N GLU A 498 8.90 -31.97 2.84
CA GLU A 498 10.13 -32.46 3.46
C GLU A 498 11.29 -32.16 2.52
N GLU A 499 12.19 -31.31 2.94
CA GLU A 499 13.34 -30.87 2.16
C GLU A 499 14.61 -31.59 2.61
N ALA A 500 15.60 -31.75 1.70
CA ALA A 500 16.87 -32.36 1.98
C ALA A 500 18.03 -31.60 1.33
N GLY A 501 19.24 -31.78 1.82
CA GLY A 501 20.44 -31.18 1.25
C GLY A 501 20.38 -29.64 1.25
N VAL A 502 20.70 -29.03 0.11
CA VAL A 502 20.72 -27.56 -0.05
C VAL A 502 19.35 -26.95 0.21
N TRP A 503 18.27 -27.59 -0.21
CA TRP A 503 16.92 -27.12 0.02
C TRP A 503 16.58 -27.01 1.51
N GLN A 504 17.03 -27.99 2.33
CA GLN A 504 16.87 -27.93 3.79
C GLN A 504 17.62 -26.73 4.38
N VAL A 505 18.82 -26.45 3.90
CA VAL A 505 19.61 -25.28 4.36
C VAL A 505 18.88 -23.98 4.06
N LEU A 506 18.37 -23.83 2.83
CA LEU A 506 17.63 -22.65 2.42
C LEU A 506 16.30 -22.48 3.18
N LEU A 507 15.59 -23.59 3.44
CA LEU A 507 14.36 -23.59 4.24
C LEU A 507 14.67 -23.21 5.70
N THR A 508 15.73 -23.76 6.28
CA THR A 508 16.16 -23.39 7.65
C THR A 508 16.49 -21.89 7.74
N ARG A 509 17.21 -21.35 6.73
CA ARG A 509 17.49 -19.91 6.65
C ARG A 509 16.19 -19.08 6.58
N LEU A 510 15.17 -19.54 5.83
CA LEU A 510 13.86 -18.88 5.76
C LEU A 510 13.12 -18.92 7.11
N GLU A 511 13.12 -20.07 7.80
CA GLU A 511 12.34 -20.25 9.03
C GLU A 511 13.05 -19.69 10.28
N GLU A 512 14.36 -19.84 10.38
CA GLU A 512 15.14 -19.48 11.56
C GLU A 512 16.02 -18.23 11.39
N GLY A 513 16.24 -17.80 10.12
CA GLY A 513 17.15 -16.70 9.81
C GLY A 513 18.60 -17.15 9.64
N ASP A 514 19.50 -16.16 9.44
CA ASP A 514 20.93 -16.40 9.20
C ASP A 514 21.86 -15.59 10.12
N GLY A 515 21.33 -15.09 11.22
CA GLY A 515 22.06 -14.24 12.18
C GLY A 515 22.09 -12.74 11.77
N THR A 516 21.93 -12.42 10.49
CA THR A 516 21.81 -11.04 10.00
C THR A 516 20.35 -10.68 9.73
N THR A 517 19.57 -11.63 9.25
CA THR A 517 18.13 -11.51 8.99
C THR A 517 17.35 -12.47 9.90
N LYS A 518 16.19 -12.01 10.37
CA LYS A 518 15.30 -12.85 11.19
C LYS A 518 14.47 -13.77 10.30
N GLY A 519 14.34 -15.02 10.73
CA GLY A 519 13.50 -16.01 10.09
C GLY A 519 12.01 -15.84 10.43
N ARG A 520 11.16 -16.57 9.71
CA ARG A 520 9.69 -16.51 9.86
C ARG A 520 9.24 -16.78 11.30
N ARG A 521 9.80 -17.78 11.99
CA ARG A 521 9.46 -18.12 13.38
C ARG A 521 9.78 -16.98 14.35
N GLN A 522 10.93 -16.35 14.18
CA GLN A 522 11.31 -15.19 15.00
C GLN A 522 10.42 -13.98 14.73
N LEU A 523 10.04 -13.75 13.46
CA LEU A 523 9.13 -12.68 13.08
C LEU A 523 7.73 -12.90 13.69
N GLN A 524 7.23 -14.13 13.66
CA GLN A 524 5.96 -14.50 14.26
C GLN A 524 5.97 -14.30 15.78
N GLN A 525 7.03 -14.73 16.46
CA GLN A 525 7.20 -14.51 17.89
C GLN A 525 7.24 -13.02 18.24
N LEU A 526 7.99 -12.23 17.47
CA LEU A 526 8.04 -10.79 17.65
C LEU A 526 6.67 -10.13 17.43
N ALA A 527 5.93 -10.55 16.42
CA ALA A 527 4.57 -10.07 16.19
C ALA A 527 3.69 -10.39 17.41
N SER A 528 3.72 -11.63 17.89
CA SER A 528 2.94 -12.03 19.08
C SER A 528 3.26 -11.20 20.33
N LEU A 529 4.52 -10.80 20.51
CA LEU A 529 4.92 -9.90 21.62
C LEU A 529 4.40 -8.47 21.48
N THR A 530 4.00 -8.05 20.28
CA THR A 530 3.43 -6.72 20.04
C THR A 530 1.91 -6.67 20.16
N LEU A 531 1.27 -7.85 20.23
CA LEU A 531 -0.17 -7.94 20.37
C LEU A 531 -0.63 -7.56 21.78
N THR A 532 -1.84 -7.07 21.89
CA THR A 532 -2.43 -6.76 23.19
C THR A 532 -2.85 -8.03 23.90
N ASP A 533 -2.27 -8.31 25.06
CA ASP A 533 -2.94 -9.17 26.03
C ASP A 533 -4.24 -8.51 26.47
N ALA A 534 -5.20 -9.32 26.89
CA ALA A 534 -6.56 -8.93 27.27
C ALA A 534 -6.64 -7.72 28.22
N PHE A 535 -5.69 -7.58 29.11
CA PHE A 535 -5.54 -6.49 30.06
C PHE A 535 -4.25 -5.71 29.82
N GLY A 536 -3.94 -5.40 28.54
CA GLY A 536 -2.70 -4.74 28.18
C GLY A 536 -2.14 -3.91 29.34
N THR A 537 -1.12 -4.41 29.98
CA THR A 537 -0.30 -3.58 30.84
C THR A 537 0.11 -2.40 29.99
N LEU A 538 -0.48 -1.27 30.28
CA LEU A 538 -0.09 0.05 29.79
C LEU A 538 1.33 0.36 30.31
N SER A 539 2.28 -0.51 30.03
CA SER A 539 3.69 -0.16 30.08
C SER A 539 3.94 0.73 28.87
N GLY A 540 3.36 1.94 28.95
CA GLY A 540 3.51 2.95 27.93
C GLY A 540 4.97 3.27 27.75
N SER A 541 5.59 2.73 26.73
CA SER A 541 6.64 3.48 26.09
C SER A 541 5.96 4.68 25.42
N ASP A 542 6.33 5.89 25.81
CA ASP A 542 5.83 7.19 25.29
C ASP A 542 6.04 7.40 23.79
N SER A 543 6.36 6.35 23.05
CA SER A 543 6.68 6.40 21.62
C SER A 543 5.71 5.54 20.83
N ASP A 544 4.75 6.17 20.15
CA ASP A 544 4.02 5.59 19.00
C ASP A 544 4.98 5.02 17.91
N GLY A 545 6.27 5.14 18.08
CA GLY A 545 7.32 4.71 17.16
C GLY A 545 8.14 3.48 17.61
N ALA A 546 7.90 2.93 18.81
CA ALA A 546 8.68 1.80 19.29
C ALA A 546 8.16 0.45 18.77
N LEU A 547 6.85 0.34 18.47
CA LEU A 547 6.23 -0.86 17.91
C LEU A 547 5.84 -0.58 16.46
N ALA A 548 6.64 -1.09 15.51
CA ALA A 548 6.36 -0.94 14.09
C ALA A 548 5.30 -1.98 13.66
N THR A 549 4.38 -1.62 12.78
CA THR A 549 3.45 -2.54 12.11
C THR A 549 4.14 -3.44 11.08
N ARG A 550 5.37 -3.14 10.73
CA ARG A 550 6.21 -3.86 9.76
C ARG A 550 7.60 -4.06 10.33
N TYR A 551 8.09 -5.29 10.27
CA TYR A 551 9.43 -5.64 10.72
C TYR A 551 10.41 -5.72 9.55
N GLY A 552 11.70 -5.41 9.81
CA GLY A 552 12.77 -5.62 8.83
C GLY A 552 12.81 -4.61 7.67
N GLN A 553 11.94 -3.60 7.65
CA GLN A 553 12.12 -2.50 6.72
C GLN A 553 13.44 -1.78 7.05
N ILE A 554 14.29 -1.60 6.03
CA ILE A 554 15.48 -0.77 6.17
C ILE A 554 15.02 0.60 6.69
N PRO A 555 15.59 1.11 7.80
CA PRO A 555 15.20 2.40 8.34
C PRO A 555 15.29 3.46 7.25
N THR A 556 14.16 4.10 6.97
CA THR A 556 14.08 5.15 5.96
C THR A 556 13.94 6.51 6.62
N VAL A 557 14.50 7.52 5.96
CA VAL A 557 14.38 8.92 6.37
C VAL A 557 13.79 9.74 5.22
N ASP A 558 13.08 10.80 5.58
CA ASP A 558 12.60 11.78 4.60
C ASP A 558 13.70 12.82 4.35
N VAL A 559 14.16 12.94 3.10
CA VAL A 559 15.11 13.98 2.68
C VAL A 559 14.33 15.07 1.98
N ILE A 560 14.33 16.26 2.57
CA ILE A 560 13.78 17.47 1.96
C ILE A 560 14.80 17.97 0.96
N LEU A 561 14.44 18.02 -0.32
CA LEU A 561 15.30 18.55 -1.38
C LEU A 561 14.99 20.01 -1.65
N CYS A 562 16.01 20.85 -1.60
CA CYS A 562 15.91 22.28 -1.85
C CYS A 562 17.09 22.79 -2.72
N ARG A 563 16.91 23.92 -3.37
CA ARG A 563 17.98 24.61 -4.13
C ARG A 563 18.90 25.41 -3.22
N SER A 564 18.36 25.94 -2.12
CA SER A 564 19.14 26.62 -1.11
C SER A 564 18.52 26.50 0.28
N PHE A 565 19.37 26.51 1.28
CA PHE A 565 19.04 26.54 2.69
C PHE A 565 19.90 27.61 3.36
N GLN A 566 19.28 28.61 3.95
CA GLN A 566 19.99 29.73 4.60
C GLN A 566 19.43 30.02 5.98
N GLU A 567 20.30 30.21 6.95
CA GLU A 567 19.93 30.75 8.24
C GLU A 567 19.75 32.27 8.15
N ASN A 568 18.61 32.76 8.56
CA ASN A 568 18.33 34.18 8.63
C ASN A 568 18.62 34.70 10.04
N SER A 569 19.83 35.22 10.25
CA SER A 569 20.33 35.73 11.55
C SER A 569 19.49 36.90 12.08
N SER A 570 18.94 37.72 11.19
CA SER A 570 18.13 38.90 11.59
C SER A 570 16.72 38.55 12.03
N LYS A 571 16.16 37.43 11.59
CA LYS A 571 14.81 36.95 11.94
C LYS A 571 14.84 35.69 12.81
N CYS A 572 16.01 35.23 13.23
CA CYS A 572 16.18 33.97 13.98
C CYS A 572 15.40 32.79 13.33
N GLY A 573 15.41 32.67 12.01
CA GLY A 573 14.65 31.72 11.23
C GLY A 573 15.46 31.06 10.14
N VAL A 574 14.82 30.22 9.37
CA VAL A 574 15.40 29.51 8.21
C VAL A 574 14.66 29.91 6.96
N GLU A 575 15.38 30.09 5.88
CA GLU A 575 14.84 30.31 4.54
C GLU A 575 15.23 29.17 3.61
N LEU A 576 14.22 28.57 2.98
CA LEU A 576 14.36 27.48 2.01
C LEU A 576 13.88 27.94 0.64
N ILE A 577 14.62 27.62 -0.40
CA ILE A 577 14.12 27.66 -1.78
C ILE A 577 13.96 26.21 -2.22
N LEU A 578 12.73 25.74 -2.37
CA LEU A 578 12.40 24.38 -2.80
C LEU A 578 12.79 24.13 -4.26
N LEU A 579 12.72 22.87 -4.73
CA LEU A 579 13.10 22.50 -6.10
C LEU A 579 12.25 23.20 -7.16
N ASP A 580 10.96 23.45 -6.87
CA ASP A 580 10.04 24.19 -7.74
C ASP A 580 10.26 25.72 -7.74
N GLY A 581 11.21 26.21 -6.94
CA GLY A 581 11.49 27.64 -6.76
C GLY A 581 10.66 28.31 -5.66
N THR A 582 9.74 27.59 -5.01
CA THR A 582 8.93 28.13 -3.91
C THR A 582 9.84 28.51 -2.74
N LYS A 583 9.69 29.76 -2.28
CA LYS A 583 10.42 30.27 -1.13
C LYS A 583 9.59 30.08 0.14
N ILE A 584 10.15 29.39 1.13
CA ILE A 584 9.56 29.18 2.44
C ILE A 584 10.43 29.83 3.49
N SER A 585 9.85 30.74 4.23
CA SER A 585 10.52 31.45 5.34
C SER A 585 9.94 30.99 6.66
N ILE A 586 10.78 30.47 7.52
CA ILE A 586 10.43 29.93 8.83
C ILE A 586 10.99 30.90 9.89
N ALA A 587 10.14 31.76 10.40
CA ALA A 587 10.52 32.68 11.47
C ALA A 587 10.24 32.08 12.87
N ARG A 588 10.87 32.65 13.92
CA ARG A 588 10.57 32.28 15.32
C ARG A 588 9.13 32.57 15.74
N GLN A 589 8.46 33.49 15.06
CA GLN A 589 7.04 33.77 15.32
C GLN A 589 6.17 32.64 14.78
N PRO A 590 5.16 32.16 15.52
CA PRO A 590 4.30 31.09 15.07
C PRO A 590 3.54 31.53 13.82
N LEU A 591 3.72 30.76 12.72
CA LEU A 591 2.89 30.87 11.54
C LEU A 591 1.43 30.57 11.90
N SER A 592 0.50 31.18 11.20
CA SER A 592 -0.91 30.80 11.28
C SER A 592 -1.10 29.31 10.93
N PRO A 593 -2.15 28.64 11.40
CA PRO A 593 -2.39 27.25 11.06
C PRO A 593 -2.41 26.99 9.54
N GLN A 594 -2.99 27.88 8.76
CA GLN A 594 -3.06 27.78 7.29
C GLN A 594 -1.68 27.91 6.63
N GLU A 595 -0.86 28.87 7.06
CA GLU A 595 0.51 29.02 6.56
C GLU A 595 1.39 27.80 6.89
N ARG A 596 1.24 27.23 8.10
CA ARG A 596 1.94 25.98 8.47
C ARG A 596 1.58 24.82 7.56
N ILE A 597 0.29 24.65 7.30
CA ILE A 597 -0.23 23.58 6.45
C ILE A 597 0.30 23.77 5.03
N SER A 598 0.21 24.98 4.48
CA SER A 598 0.71 25.29 3.15
C SER A 598 2.21 25.02 3.01
N ALA A 599 3.00 25.47 3.98
CA ALA A 599 4.45 25.21 4.00
C ALA A 599 4.77 23.70 4.10
N ALA A 600 4.06 22.99 4.99
CA ALA A 600 4.26 21.55 5.16
C ALA A 600 3.91 20.74 3.90
N LEU A 601 2.85 21.12 3.17
CA LEU A 601 2.48 20.53 1.89
C LEU A 601 3.59 20.71 0.86
N LYS A 602 4.07 21.92 0.67
CA LYS A 602 5.13 22.24 -0.27
C LYS A 602 6.44 21.51 0.03
N ILE A 603 6.80 21.42 1.30
CA ILE A 603 7.96 20.64 1.74
C ILE A 603 7.75 19.14 1.47
N ALA A 604 6.56 18.60 1.73
CA ALA A 604 6.25 17.20 1.47
C ALA A 604 6.32 16.87 -0.03
N GLU A 605 5.87 17.76 -0.92
CA GLU A 605 5.99 17.64 -2.37
C GLU A 605 7.44 17.52 -2.84
N CYS A 606 8.37 18.23 -2.19
CA CYS A 606 9.80 18.23 -2.48
C CYS A 606 10.61 17.23 -1.62
N SER A 607 9.96 16.34 -0.89
CA SER A 607 10.62 15.34 -0.05
C SER A 607 10.69 13.98 -0.75
N VAL A 608 11.81 13.28 -0.53
CA VAL A 608 12.03 11.90 -1.00
C VAL A 608 12.32 10.99 0.18
N LYS A 609 11.74 9.79 0.20
CA LYS A 609 12.02 8.78 1.22
C LYS A 609 13.15 7.88 0.76
N VAL A 610 14.23 7.81 1.55
CA VAL A 610 15.43 7.00 1.23
C VAL A 610 15.88 6.18 2.44
N PRO A 611 16.60 5.05 2.23
CA PRO A 611 17.30 4.38 3.32
C PRO A 611 18.21 5.34 4.09
N SER A 612 18.28 5.20 5.42
CA SER A 612 19.08 6.10 6.27
C SER A 612 20.55 6.23 5.86
N GLY A 613 21.17 5.14 5.37
CA GLY A 613 22.53 5.13 4.83
C GLY A 613 22.70 5.80 3.46
N MET A 614 21.61 6.29 2.87
CA MET A 614 21.59 7.06 1.63
C MET A 614 21.19 8.51 1.84
N ALA A 615 21.06 8.97 3.06
CA ALA A 615 20.69 10.35 3.36
C ALA A 615 21.92 11.21 3.62
N PRO A 616 21.88 12.52 3.29
CA PRO A 616 22.93 13.46 3.68
C PRO A 616 23.05 13.54 5.21
N ASP A 617 24.24 13.83 5.70
CA ASP A 617 24.47 14.09 7.12
C ASP A 617 23.81 15.40 7.56
N VAL A 618 23.26 15.45 8.78
CA VAL A 618 22.54 16.63 9.31
C VAL A 618 22.91 16.87 10.76
N GLU A 619 23.01 18.14 11.15
CA GLU A 619 23.01 18.52 12.55
C GLU A 619 21.60 18.58 13.12
N PHE A 620 21.49 18.14 14.37
CA PHE A 620 20.21 18.03 15.09
C PHE A 620 19.47 19.39 15.25
N GLU A 621 20.20 20.50 15.35
CA GLU A 621 19.61 21.83 15.55
C GLU A 621 18.81 22.31 14.33
N ASP A 622 19.27 22.02 13.12
CA ASP A 622 18.58 22.42 11.87
C ASP A 622 17.23 21.71 11.74
N VAL A 623 17.18 20.42 12.10
CA VAL A 623 15.95 19.62 12.10
C VAL A 623 14.99 20.06 13.19
N LYS A 624 15.49 20.42 14.37
CA LYS A 624 14.65 20.85 15.50
C LYS A 624 13.93 22.15 15.21
N ARG A 625 14.57 23.06 14.49
CA ARG A 625 13.94 24.32 14.04
C ARG A 625 12.81 24.11 13.06
N MET A 626 12.91 23.07 12.22
CA MET A 626 11.88 22.72 11.24
C MET A 626 10.78 21.81 11.80
N SER A 627 11.06 21.01 12.83
CA SER A 627 10.14 20.00 13.37
C SER A 627 8.79 20.56 13.86
N GLY A 628 8.76 21.81 14.30
CA GLY A 628 7.52 22.49 14.71
C GLY A 628 6.61 22.91 13.55
N LEU A 629 7.14 22.99 12.34
CA LEU A 629 6.46 23.49 11.15
C LEU A 629 5.96 22.38 10.23
N VAL A 630 6.72 21.30 10.13
CA VAL A 630 6.51 20.29 9.12
C VAL A 630 5.75 19.12 9.70
N TYR A 631 4.93 19.10 10.67
CA TYR A 631 4.20 17.92 11.19
C TYR A 631 5.01 16.60 11.09
N ILE A 632 6.34 16.74 11.11
CA ILE A 632 7.24 15.62 11.07
C ILE A 632 7.12 14.97 12.44
N SER A 633 6.76 13.71 12.46
CA SER A 633 6.61 12.90 13.65
C SER A 633 7.70 13.24 14.69
N ARG A 634 7.29 13.63 15.89
CA ARG A 634 8.18 13.81 17.05
C ARG A 634 8.72 12.47 17.57
N ALA A 635 8.45 11.35 16.89
CA ALA A 635 8.94 10.06 17.29
C ALA A 635 10.47 10.10 17.33
N LYS A 636 11.04 9.75 18.46
CA LYS A 636 12.48 9.53 18.61
C LYS A 636 12.90 8.49 17.55
N GLY A 637 13.67 8.90 16.55
CA GLY A 637 14.12 8.05 15.46
C GLY A 637 13.63 8.45 14.06
N CYS A 638 12.60 9.27 13.90
CA CYS A 638 12.25 9.88 12.62
C CYS A 638 13.14 11.09 12.37
N SER A 639 14.28 10.87 11.75
CA SER A 639 15.18 11.95 11.36
C SER A 639 14.84 12.40 9.96
N VAL A 640 14.41 13.64 9.82
CA VAL A 640 14.37 14.34 8.54
C VAL A 640 15.77 14.82 8.21
N ARG A 641 16.12 14.78 6.94
CA ARG A 641 17.37 15.30 6.40
C ARG A 641 17.08 16.41 5.40
N ILE A 642 18.06 17.28 5.19
CA ILE A 642 17.98 18.35 4.19
C ILE A 642 19.07 18.10 3.17
N GLY A 643 18.69 18.04 1.89
CA GLY A 643 19.59 17.90 0.77
C GLY A 643 19.54 19.15 -0.12
N VAL A 644 20.66 19.86 -0.24
CA VAL A 644 20.80 20.99 -1.15
C VAL A 644 21.21 20.45 -2.53
N VAL A 645 20.37 20.67 -3.52
CA VAL A 645 20.56 20.18 -4.90
C VAL A 645 21.22 21.26 -5.73
N ALA A 646 22.43 21.00 -6.18
CA ALA A 646 23.17 21.90 -7.07
C ALA A 646 22.64 21.85 -8.51
N GLY A 647 23.09 22.77 -9.36
CA GLY A 647 22.65 22.86 -10.77
C GLY A 647 22.99 21.63 -11.62
N ASP A 648 24.00 20.86 -11.25
CA ASP A 648 24.39 19.58 -11.87
C ASP A 648 23.61 18.37 -11.32
N GLY A 649 22.72 18.58 -10.33
CA GLY A 649 21.95 17.53 -9.66
C GLY A 649 22.65 16.91 -8.44
N ALA A 650 23.87 17.31 -8.10
CA ALA A 650 24.55 16.83 -6.89
C ALA A 650 23.78 17.24 -5.63
N VAL A 651 23.55 16.28 -4.72
CA VAL A 651 22.87 16.51 -3.44
C VAL A 651 23.91 16.53 -2.33
N ARG A 652 23.98 17.64 -1.63
CA ARG A 652 24.92 17.87 -0.52
C ARG A 652 24.17 18.14 0.78
N SER A 653 24.81 17.89 1.91
CA SER A 653 24.29 18.36 3.21
C SER A 653 24.41 19.89 3.30
N VAL A 654 23.67 20.49 4.21
CA VAL A 654 23.75 21.94 4.45
C VAL A 654 25.16 22.41 4.78
N LYS A 655 25.97 21.58 5.47
CA LYS A 655 27.37 21.87 5.79
C LYS A 655 28.36 21.59 4.65
N GLU A 656 28.14 20.54 3.89
CA GLU A 656 29.02 20.18 2.77
C GLU A 656 28.94 21.15 1.59
N SER A 657 27.90 21.99 1.54
CA SER A 657 27.81 23.05 0.51
C SER A 657 28.97 24.04 0.56
N GLN A 658 29.74 24.05 1.65
CA GLN A 658 30.90 24.92 1.86
C GLN A 658 32.28 24.20 1.67
N ASN A 659 32.28 22.84 1.53
CA ASN A 659 33.51 22.05 1.38
C ASN A 659 33.55 21.32 0.02
N GLU A 660 34.71 21.28 -0.61
CA GLU A 660 35.00 20.68 -1.94
C GLU A 660 35.00 19.13 -1.98
N THR A 661 34.29 18.44 -1.10
CA THR A 661 34.19 16.97 -1.15
C THR A 661 33.28 16.50 -2.30
N ALA A 662 33.67 15.42 -2.97
CA ALA A 662 32.88 14.83 -4.06
C ALA A 662 31.48 14.47 -3.57
N PRO A 663 30.43 14.82 -4.31
CA PRO A 663 29.05 14.54 -3.89
C PRO A 663 28.81 13.02 -3.83
N ARG A 664 28.17 12.55 -2.78
CA ARG A 664 27.81 11.13 -2.60
C ARG A 664 26.45 10.79 -3.19
N PHE A 665 25.60 11.78 -3.40
CA PHE A 665 24.21 11.62 -3.80
C PHE A 665 23.87 12.55 -4.95
N PHE A 666 22.86 12.15 -5.70
CA PHE A 666 22.39 12.88 -6.87
C PHE A 666 20.87 12.82 -6.96
N TYR A 667 20.24 13.88 -7.46
CA TYR A 667 18.82 13.92 -7.75
C TYR A 667 18.54 14.60 -9.10
N SER A 668 17.68 13.96 -9.90
CA SER A 668 17.07 14.58 -11.07
C SER A 668 15.60 14.15 -11.19
N SER A 669 14.79 14.96 -11.87
CA SER A 669 13.39 14.61 -12.16
C SER A 669 13.22 13.39 -13.07
N ASN A 670 14.28 13.01 -13.81
CA ASN A 670 14.26 11.89 -14.75
C ASN A 670 14.72 10.56 -14.11
N GLU A 671 15.69 10.59 -13.19
CA GLU A 671 16.26 9.40 -12.59
C GLU A 671 15.88 9.23 -11.10
N GLY A 672 15.36 10.28 -10.45
CA GLY A 672 15.13 10.30 -9.02
C GLY A 672 16.41 10.39 -8.20
N TYR A 673 16.33 10.03 -6.93
CA TYR A 673 17.42 10.07 -5.97
C TYR A 673 18.30 8.82 -6.08
N LYS A 674 19.62 9.01 -6.16
CA LYS A 674 20.59 7.91 -6.24
C LYS A 674 21.84 8.19 -5.42
N LYS A 675 22.56 7.14 -5.05
CA LYS A 675 23.93 7.18 -4.54
C LYS A 675 24.87 7.05 -5.75
N LEU A 676 25.92 7.87 -5.77
CA LEU A 676 26.97 7.83 -6.79
C LEU A 676 27.98 6.71 -6.52
#